data_541191cb467c44cd8e5461c221ec1f3e
#
_entry.id   541191cb467c44cd8e5461c221ec1f3e
#
_cell.length_a   1.000
_cell.length_b   1.000
_cell.length_c   1.000
_cell.angle_alpha   90.00
_cell.angle_beta   90.00
_cell.angle_gamma   90.00
#
_symmetry.space_group_name_H-M   'P 1'
#
loop_
_entity.id
_entity.type
_entity.pdbx_description
1 polymer ?
#
loop_
_entity_poly.entity_id
_entity_poly.type
_entity_poly.pdbx_seq_one_letter_code
_entity_poly.pdbx_strand_id
1 'polypeptide(L)'
;MFELLFNYPLSVYRKAAFVFSSGWPAAWLVALLVLLAAALAALLWRRRLPRPRLLVLGTLEWSVLALLLVLLWQPALSVTVLKPQQNVVAVVVDTSQSMALENRYVQARQLVEGGLLNDLKKRFPVRLYQAGDTPARIDALPPKPAAPRTDLGAALRQIAAESTLLPVGAIVLLTDGADNGGQLGPETLQALRRARIPVHAVGFGSETMRDDVELLDADLPARLLPDSRLAATVTLRSAGFGGRTARLVVKDGGRVLTQKDVRLRADGETWRETLSFNAGPAGVRTLEIFIAPVEGESNTHNNSLERLVDVRDRRPRLLYFEGEPRWEMKFIRRAVEDDPQLELTSIVRTTENKFYRQGIRNPKELERGFPAGVDELFAYQALILGNVEAGYFTPAQQALIREFVDRRGGGVLFLGGRAALSDGGWHRSPLAEILPVSLPDRKNTFHREPATVELTRAGLENLITRIEEDPEKNAARWKALPHLADYQETGAPKPGATVLVEAVPGVRARHPLLVTQTYGRGRVALLASGGTWRWQMAQDARDQSHEMFWRQLLRWVAGSVEERVTLLTSRQTYEGGEEVLLRAEVRDRNYLPAAGAVVTAHVLGPGGVSETLELAPARGESGVYEARWSAPRPGAYLAEAVAREGMDELGRDTVTFRRVDGAAESFRTEQNRELLERLAVQTGGRYWRPTDVRGIAKEIELSEAGITVRETRPVWNAPAAFLLLAGLKAAEWIVRRRWGAI
;
A
#
# COMPACT_ATOMS: atom_id res chain seq x y z
N MET A 1 -30.70 17.06 29.42
CA MET A 1 -32.12 17.05 29.07
C MET A 1 -32.74 15.66 29.20
N PHE A 2 -32.17 14.59 28.59
CA PHE A 2 -32.70 13.23 28.72
C PHE A 2 -32.71 12.72 30.18
N GLU A 3 -31.59 12.86 30.90
CA GLU A 3 -31.44 12.41 32.29
C GLU A 3 -32.43 13.14 33.28
N LEU A 4 -32.78 14.40 33.00
CA LEU A 4 -33.77 15.16 33.76
C LEU A 4 -35.21 14.60 33.57
N LEU A 5 -35.53 14.07 32.41
CA LEU A 5 -36.86 13.54 32.10
C LEU A 5 -37.02 12.06 32.51
N PHE A 6 -35.95 11.29 32.43
CA PHE A 6 -35.96 9.84 32.58
C PHE A 6 -35.14 9.33 33.78
N ASN A 7 -34.66 10.20 34.67
CA ASN A 7 -33.88 9.90 35.87
C ASN A 7 -32.50 9.27 35.65
N TYR A 8 -32.25 8.64 34.52
CA TYR A 8 -30.99 7.93 34.25
C TYR A 8 -30.46 8.29 32.87
N PRO A 9 -29.11 8.20 32.65
CA PRO A 9 -28.53 8.43 31.35
C PRO A 9 -28.92 7.36 30.32
N LEU A 10 -28.81 7.70 29.03
CA LEU A 10 -29.18 6.80 27.91
C LEU A 10 -28.41 5.48 27.90
N SER A 11 -27.17 5.46 28.42
CA SER A 11 -26.34 4.27 28.57
C SER A 11 -26.99 3.20 29.47
N VAL A 12 -27.67 3.62 30.52
CA VAL A 12 -28.44 2.69 31.40
C VAL A 12 -29.57 2.03 30.63
N TYR A 13 -30.32 2.80 29.85
CA TYR A 13 -31.44 2.26 29.06
C TYR A 13 -30.99 1.28 27.97
N ARG A 14 -29.79 1.49 27.41
CA ARG A 14 -29.24 0.60 26.37
C ARG A 14 -28.76 -0.75 26.91
N LYS A 15 -28.31 -0.80 28.17
CA LYS A 15 -27.72 -2.00 28.80
C LYS A 15 -28.67 -2.69 29.76
N ALA A 16 -29.84 -2.11 30.07
CA ALA A 16 -30.79 -2.61 31.02
C ALA A 16 -31.83 -3.52 30.38
N ALA A 17 -32.28 -4.53 31.14
CA ALA A 17 -33.49 -5.26 30.85
C ALA A 17 -34.69 -4.60 31.54
N PHE A 18 -35.80 -4.44 30.82
CA PHE A 18 -37.03 -3.92 31.40
C PHE A 18 -37.71 -4.97 32.25
N VAL A 19 -38.02 -4.64 33.49
CA VAL A 19 -38.66 -5.54 34.48
C VAL A 19 -39.73 -4.78 35.26
N PHE A 20 -40.65 -5.52 35.84
CA PHE A 20 -41.62 -4.98 36.83
C PHE A 20 -41.12 -5.33 38.21
N SER A 21 -41.02 -4.31 39.11
CA SER A 21 -40.48 -4.53 40.46
C SER A 21 -41.58 -4.82 41.51
N SER A 22 -42.84 -4.71 41.14
CA SER A 22 -43.98 -4.99 42.06
C SER A 22 -44.10 -6.43 42.55
N GLY A 23 -43.40 -7.37 41.87
CA GLY A 23 -43.55 -8.82 42.15
C GLY A 23 -44.84 -9.45 41.63
N TRP A 24 -45.74 -8.66 41.05
CA TRP A 24 -47.03 -9.18 40.55
C TRP A 24 -46.85 -9.76 39.12
N PRO A 25 -47.52 -10.90 38.80
CA PRO A 25 -47.41 -11.44 37.46
C PRO A 25 -47.91 -10.47 36.38
N ALA A 26 -47.16 -10.36 35.29
CA ALA A 26 -47.53 -9.50 34.16
C ALA A 26 -48.87 -9.88 33.50
N ALA A 27 -49.27 -11.16 33.66
CA ALA A 27 -50.59 -11.65 33.21
C ALA A 27 -51.75 -10.90 33.86
N TRP A 28 -51.63 -10.54 35.13
CA TRP A 28 -52.66 -9.77 35.85
C TRP A 28 -52.77 -8.34 35.30
N LEU A 29 -51.66 -7.72 34.90
CA LEU A 29 -51.67 -6.39 34.27
C LEU A 29 -52.47 -6.47 32.96
N VAL A 30 -52.18 -7.45 32.11
CA VAL A 30 -52.91 -7.64 30.85
C VAL A 30 -54.40 -7.88 31.09
N ALA A 31 -54.75 -8.75 32.03
CA ALA A 31 -56.16 -9.04 32.39
C ALA A 31 -56.89 -7.76 32.87
N LEU A 32 -56.26 -6.95 33.75
CA LEU A 32 -56.82 -5.72 34.24
C LEU A 32 -56.97 -4.63 33.14
N LEU A 33 -56.01 -4.55 32.23
CA LEU A 33 -56.08 -3.65 31.07
C LEU A 33 -57.24 -3.99 30.14
N VAL A 34 -57.46 -5.28 29.90
CA VAL A 34 -58.61 -5.76 29.08
C VAL A 34 -59.93 -5.49 29.81
N LEU A 35 -59.99 -5.78 31.09
CA LEU A 35 -61.19 -5.55 31.92
C LEU A 35 -61.56 -4.07 31.98
N LEU A 36 -60.54 -3.19 32.13
CA LEU A 36 -60.67 -1.76 32.09
C LEU A 36 -61.18 -1.25 30.72
N ALA A 37 -60.66 -1.78 29.64
CA ALA A 37 -61.12 -1.45 28.28
C ALA A 37 -62.59 -1.84 28.10
N ALA A 38 -62.98 -3.04 28.54
CA ALA A 38 -64.34 -3.53 28.47
C ALA A 38 -65.32 -2.68 29.33
N ALA A 39 -64.90 -2.36 30.55
CA ALA A 39 -65.70 -1.50 31.46
C ALA A 39 -65.91 -0.11 30.92
N LEU A 40 -64.85 0.53 30.39
CA LEU A 40 -64.92 1.83 29.70
C LEU A 40 -65.81 1.79 28.46
N ALA A 41 -65.69 0.74 27.64
CA ALA A 41 -66.53 0.60 26.48
C ALA A 41 -68.01 0.46 26.87
N ALA A 42 -68.35 -0.31 27.92
CA ALA A 42 -69.70 -0.44 28.45
C ALA A 42 -70.26 0.88 29.00
N LEU A 43 -69.42 1.63 29.74
CA LEU A 43 -69.79 2.96 30.26
C LEU A 43 -70.03 4.00 29.17
N LEU A 44 -69.18 4.03 28.18
CA LEU A 44 -69.27 4.92 27.02
C LEU A 44 -70.47 4.59 26.11
N TRP A 45 -70.82 3.32 25.99
CA TRP A 45 -72.00 2.90 25.23
C TRP A 45 -73.33 3.48 25.80
N ARG A 46 -73.34 3.69 27.09
CA ARG A 46 -74.51 4.33 27.77
C ARG A 46 -74.60 5.85 27.52
N ARG A 47 -73.52 6.51 27.01
CA ARG A 47 -73.48 7.92 26.72
C ARG A 47 -74.01 8.22 25.34
N ARG A 48 -74.99 9.16 25.17
CA ARG A 48 -75.63 9.55 23.90
C ARG A 48 -74.76 10.52 23.08
N LEU A 49 -73.46 10.20 22.82
CA LEU A 49 -72.56 11.01 22.04
C LEU A 49 -72.32 10.35 20.65
N PRO A 50 -71.97 11.14 19.59
CA PRO A 50 -71.62 10.57 18.29
C PRO A 50 -70.43 9.65 18.36
N ARG A 51 -70.51 8.48 17.64
CA ARG A 51 -69.45 7.41 17.69
C ARG A 51 -68.00 7.93 17.58
N PRO A 52 -67.62 8.87 16.70
CA PRO A 52 -66.23 9.33 16.63
C PRO A 52 -65.76 10.09 17.90
N ARG A 53 -66.63 10.82 18.53
CA ARG A 53 -66.32 11.53 19.79
C ARG A 53 -66.20 10.58 20.97
N LEU A 54 -67.00 9.53 21.01
CA LEU A 54 -66.88 8.46 22.01
C LEU A 54 -65.58 7.69 21.86
N LEU A 55 -65.09 7.40 20.65
CA LEU A 55 -63.85 6.76 20.44
C LEU A 55 -62.66 7.62 20.91
N VAL A 56 -62.61 8.89 20.59
CA VAL A 56 -61.51 9.82 21.05
C VAL A 56 -61.49 9.96 22.57
N LEU A 57 -62.63 10.17 23.20
CA LEU A 57 -62.72 10.29 24.66
C LEU A 57 -62.37 8.95 25.35
N GLY A 58 -62.88 7.86 24.82
CA GLY A 58 -62.59 6.52 25.34
C GLY A 58 -61.12 6.14 25.26
N THR A 59 -60.46 6.43 24.13
CA THR A 59 -59.03 6.19 23.99
C THR A 59 -58.20 7.05 24.95
N LEU A 60 -58.56 8.30 25.15
CA LEU A 60 -57.86 9.21 26.11
C LEU A 60 -58.04 8.70 27.56
N GLU A 61 -59.29 8.39 27.99
CA GLU A 61 -59.58 7.89 29.33
C GLU A 61 -58.87 6.53 29.59
N TRP A 62 -58.95 5.60 28.58
CA TRP A 62 -58.26 4.33 28.66
C TRP A 62 -56.76 4.51 28.78
N SER A 63 -56.15 5.43 27.97
CA SER A 63 -54.69 5.69 28.01
C SER A 63 -54.24 6.21 29.37
N VAL A 64 -55.01 7.11 30.01
CA VAL A 64 -54.71 7.60 31.36
C VAL A 64 -54.74 6.47 32.38
N LEU A 65 -55.83 5.66 32.38
CA LEU A 65 -55.98 4.60 33.34
C LEU A 65 -55.04 3.44 33.09
N ALA A 66 -54.76 3.12 31.83
CA ALA A 66 -53.74 2.13 31.43
C ALA A 66 -52.35 2.56 31.89
N LEU A 67 -52.00 3.83 31.72
CA LEU A 67 -50.70 4.35 32.18
C LEU A 67 -50.63 4.26 33.74
N LEU A 68 -51.67 4.59 34.45
CA LEU A 68 -51.71 4.44 35.90
C LEU A 68 -51.56 2.99 36.35
N LEU A 69 -52.21 2.04 35.66
CA LEU A 69 -52.06 0.61 35.93
C LEU A 69 -50.62 0.14 35.66
N VAL A 70 -50.00 0.58 34.55
CA VAL A 70 -48.61 0.21 34.24
C VAL A 70 -47.67 0.79 35.31
N LEU A 71 -47.89 2.04 35.77
CA LEU A 71 -47.09 2.65 36.84
C LEU A 71 -47.29 1.90 38.20
N LEU A 72 -48.47 1.32 38.47
CA LEU A 72 -48.73 0.52 39.68
C LEU A 72 -47.91 -0.79 39.66
N TRP A 73 -47.62 -1.36 38.48
CA TRP A 73 -46.70 -2.50 38.35
C TRP A 73 -45.23 -2.13 38.56
N GLN A 74 -44.94 -0.84 38.84
CA GLN A 74 -43.61 -0.31 39.15
C GLN A 74 -42.58 -0.71 38.08
N PRO A 75 -42.70 -0.22 36.82
CA PRO A 75 -41.67 -0.50 35.79
C PRO A 75 -40.30 -0.02 36.28
N ALA A 76 -39.32 -0.90 36.08
CA ALA A 76 -37.96 -0.69 36.51
C ALA A 76 -36.95 -1.22 35.47
N LEU A 77 -35.74 -0.75 35.51
CA LEU A 77 -34.62 -1.21 34.72
C LEU A 77 -33.74 -2.13 35.57
N SER A 78 -33.58 -3.38 35.17
CA SER A 78 -32.61 -4.30 35.78
C SER A 78 -31.27 -4.13 35.08
N VAL A 79 -30.27 -3.62 35.79
CA VAL A 79 -28.94 -3.32 35.26
C VAL A 79 -27.91 -4.15 36.04
N THR A 80 -26.97 -4.73 35.31
CA THR A 80 -25.79 -5.33 35.92
C THR A 80 -24.75 -4.24 36.15
N VAL A 81 -24.28 -4.09 37.37
CA VAL A 81 -23.26 -3.08 37.75
C VAL A 81 -22.06 -3.76 38.41
N LEU A 82 -20.88 -3.20 38.24
CA LEU A 82 -19.69 -3.67 38.93
C LEU A 82 -19.80 -3.42 40.42
N LYS A 83 -19.41 -4.41 41.23
CA LYS A 83 -19.37 -4.24 42.69
C LYS A 83 -18.20 -3.29 43.05
N PRO A 84 -18.47 -2.16 43.71
CA PRO A 84 -17.44 -1.20 44.06
C PRO A 84 -16.34 -1.84 44.90
N GLN A 85 -15.09 -1.33 44.76
CA GLN A 85 -13.89 -1.78 45.51
C GLN A 85 -13.48 -3.27 45.34
N GLN A 86 -14.20 -4.04 44.54
CA GLN A 86 -13.85 -5.45 44.27
C GLN A 86 -13.33 -5.69 42.85
N ASN A 87 -13.42 -4.70 41.96
CA ASN A 87 -12.96 -4.79 40.60
C ASN A 87 -11.85 -3.80 40.34
N VAL A 88 -10.81 -4.21 39.64
CA VAL A 88 -9.67 -3.39 39.23
C VAL A 88 -9.97 -2.71 37.91
N VAL A 89 -9.69 -1.42 37.80
CA VAL A 89 -9.68 -0.71 36.52
C VAL A 89 -8.23 -0.51 36.10
N ALA A 90 -7.89 -1.00 34.89
CA ALA A 90 -6.58 -0.80 34.31
C ALA A 90 -6.57 0.49 33.49
N VAL A 91 -5.68 1.44 33.83
CA VAL A 91 -5.46 2.66 33.05
C VAL A 91 -4.17 2.49 32.28
N VAL A 92 -4.25 2.46 30.97
CA VAL A 92 -3.14 2.28 30.03
C VAL A 92 -2.83 3.60 29.37
N VAL A 93 -1.61 4.09 29.50
CA VAL A 93 -1.18 5.33 28.88
C VAL A 93 -0.11 5.02 27.83
N ASP A 94 -0.32 5.50 26.65
CA ASP A 94 0.65 5.42 25.56
C ASP A 94 1.82 6.36 25.83
N THR A 95 3.03 5.79 25.83
CA THR A 95 4.29 6.49 26.12
C THR A 95 5.22 6.53 24.90
N SER A 96 4.68 6.27 23.71
CA SER A 96 5.40 6.30 22.43
C SER A 96 5.79 7.71 22.01
N GLN A 97 6.71 7.79 21.05
CA GLN A 97 7.16 9.07 20.50
C GLN A 97 6.07 9.82 19.74
N SER A 98 5.08 9.13 19.14
CA SER A 98 3.94 9.79 18.49
C SER A 98 3.14 10.67 19.44
N MET A 99 3.06 10.28 20.71
CA MET A 99 2.42 11.05 21.76
C MET A 99 3.18 12.34 22.15
N ALA A 100 4.43 12.51 21.70
CA ALA A 100 5.15 13.78 21.89
C ALA A 100 4.63 14.88 20.96
N LEU A 101 4.04 14.52 19.82
CA LEU A 101 3.47 15.46 18.86
C LEU A 101 2.30 16.24 19.48
N GLU A 102 2.14 17.50 19.09
CA GLU A 102 1.00 18.35 19.52
C GLU A 102 0.73 18.37 21.04
N ASN A 103 1.74 18.08 21.86
CA ASN A 103 1.61 17.96 23.33
C ASN A 103 0.59 16.90 23.80
N ARG A 104 0.30 15.85 23.01
CA ARG A 104 -0.69 14.80 23.32
C ARG A 104 -0.40 14.14 24.66
N TYR A 105 0.87 13.77 24.90
CA TYR A 105 1.29 13.17 26.14
C TYR A 105 1.08 14.09 27.35
N VAL A 106 1.37 15.38 27.20
CA VAL A 106 1.14 16.37 28.25
C VAL A 106 -0.34 16.46 28.59
N GLN A 107 -1.20 16.47 27.58
CA GLN A 107 -2.67 16.46 27.75
C GLN A 107 -3.13 15.15 28.42
N ALA A 108 -2.64 13.99 28.00
CA ALA A 108 -2.97 12.70 28.59
C ALA A 108 -2.54 12.64 30.06
N ARG A 109 -1.33 13.10 30.37
CA ARG A 109 -0.81 13.17 31.72
C ARG A 109 -1.61 14.13 32.61
N GLN A 110 -1.92 15.33 32.13
CA GLN A 110 -2.76 16.28 32.83
C GLN A 110 -4.16 15.71 33.11
N LEU A 111 -4.75 14.98 32.15
CA LEU A 111 -6.04 14.34 32.36
C LEU A 111 -5.98 13.25 33.43
N VAL A 112 -4.95 12.44 33.41
CA VAL A 112 -4.74 11.33 34.37
C VAL A 112 -4.49 11.90 35.77
N GLU A 113 -3.52 12.80 35.92
CA GLU A 113 -3.11 13.38 37.19
C GLU A 113 -4.13 14.44 37.72
N GLY A 114 -4.80 15.17 36.80
CA GLY A 114 -5.71 16.27 37.12
C GLY A 114 -7.12 15.85 37.55
N GLY A 115 -7.44 14.56 37.65
CA GLY A 115 -8.76 14.17 38.16
C GLY A 115 -9.24 12.77 37.81
N LEU A 116 -8.91 12.24 36.61
CA LEU A 116 -9.37 10.93 36.16
C LEU A 116 -9.01 9.81 37.13
N LEU A 117 -7.74 9.74 37.58
CA LEU A 117 -7.31 8.74 38.56
C LEU A 117 -8.06 8.88 39.88
N ASN A 118 -8.25 10.12 40.36
CA ASN A 118 -8.92 10.36 41.62
C ASN A 118 -10.41 9.95 41.55
N ASP A 119 -11.09 10.24 40.45
CA ASP A 119 -12.49 9.88 40.27
C ASP A 119 -12.68 8.37 40.12
N LEU A 120 -11.76 7.68 39.47
CA LEU A 120 -11.75 6.22 39.38
C LEU A 120 -11.42 5.57 40.73
N LYS A 121 -10.41 6.08 41.48
CA LYS A 121 -9.98 5.56 42.77
C LYS A 121 -11.05 5.69 43.86
N LYS A 122 -11.99 6.65 43.74
CA LYS A 122 -13.14 6.76 44.67
C LYS A 122 -14.06 5.53 44.59
N ARG A 123 -14.03 4.79 43.46
CA ARG A 123 -14.98 3.71 43.17
C ARG A 123 -14.30 2.36 43.01
N PHE A 124 -13.08 2.34 42.43
CA PHE A 124 -12.35 1.13 42.03
C PHE A 124 -10.88 1.20 42.46
N PRO A 125 -10.26 0.08 42.82
CA PRO A 125 -8.81 -0.07 42.76
C PRO A 125 -8.32 0.18 41.33
N VAL A 126 -7.31 1.08 41.16
CA VAL A 126 -6.76 1.44 39.83
C VAL A 126 -5.33 0.95 39.72
N ARG A 127 -5.01 0.33 38.59
CA ARG A 127 -3.65 -0.02 38.19
C ARG A 127 -3.26 0.77 36.96
N LEU A 128 -2.04 1.33 36.98
CA LEU A 128 -1.51 2.11 35.87
C LEU A 128 -0.54 1.26 35.05
N TYR A 129 -0.67 1.32 33.74
CA TYR A 129 0.19 0.64 32.77
C TYR A 129 0.70 1.65 31.73
N GLN A 130 1.91 1.41 31.24
CA GLN A 130 2.40 2.06 30.04
C GLN A 130 2.25 1.14 28.84
N ALA A 131 1.86 1.70 27.70
CA ALA A 131 1.97 1.07 26.40
C ALA A 131 3.14 1.75 25.65
N GLY A 132 4.03 0.94 25.15
CA GLY A 132 5.22 1.33 24.41
C GLY A 132 5.85 0.09 23.81
N ASP A 133 7.16 0.08 23.63
CA ASP A 133 7.89 -1.08 23.11
C ASP A 133 7.73 -2.32 24.00
N THR A 134 7.80 -2.11 25.32
CA THR A 134 7.51 -3.15 26.33
C THR A 134 6.42 -2.69 27.26
N PRO A 135 5.20 -3.28 27.16
CA PRO A 135 4.13 -2.95 28.08
C PRO A 135 4.53 -3.34 29.52
N ALA A 136 4.30 -2.42 30.45
CA ALA A 136 4.65 -2.64 31.85
C ALA A 136 3.67 -1.95 32.79
N ARG A 137 3.47 -2.56 33.98
CA ARG A 137 2.80 -1.89 35.09
C ARG A 137 3.74 -0.84 35.66
N ILE A 138 3.23 0.35 35.94
CA ILE A 138 3.96 1.49 36.48
C ILE A 138 3.24 2.06 37.70
N ASP A 139 4.00 2.72 38.59
CA ASP A 139 3.44 3.41 39.75
C ASP A 139 3.19 4.90 39.46
N ALA A 140 3.96 5.47 38.53
CA ALA A 140 3.83 6.86 38.07
C ALA A 140 4.14 6.97 36.59
N LEU A 141 3.54 7.96 35.92
CA LEU A 141 3.79 8.24 34.50
C LEU A 141 5.21 8.80 34.31
N PRO A 142 5.94 8.35 33.26
CA PRO A 142 7.24 8.92 32.92
C PRO A 142 7.13 10.41 32.58
N PRO A 143 8.19 11.21 32.78
CA PRO A 143 8.14 12.66 32.55
C PRO A 143 7.96 13.02 31.06
N LYS A 144 8.44 12.15 30.14
CA LYS A 144 8.35 12.31 28.68
C LYS A 144 8.04 10.97 28.03
N PRO A 145 7.31 10.96 26.90
CA PRO A 145 7.15 9.78 26.08
C PRO A 145 8.47 9.51 25.36
N ALA A 146 9.00 8.28 25.45
CA ALA A 146 10.31 7.94 24.91
C ALA A 146 10.34 6.60 24.19
N ALA A 147 9.22 5.83 24.22
CA ALA A 147 9.19 4.53 23.58
C ALA A 147 9.22 4.67 22.05
N PRO A 148 10.17 4.00 21.37
CA PRO A 148 10.31 4.10 19.90
C PRO A 148 9.21 3.38 19.13
N ARG A 149 8.38 2.59 19.82
CA ARG A 149 7.26 1.83 19.24
C ARG A 149 6.06 1.80 20.17
N THR A 150 4.88 1.63 19.58
CA THR A 150 3.63 1.38 20.31
C THR A 150 3.13 -0.03 20.00
N ASP A 151 3.07 -0.91 21.02
CA ASP A 151 2.38 -2.20 20.94
C ASP A 151 1.16 -2.20 21.85
N LEU A 152 0.07 -1.62 21.37
CA LEU A 152 -1.22 -1.59 22.07
C LEU A 152 -1.76 -3.00 22.27
N GLY A 153 -1.57 -3.86 21.27
CA GLY A 153 -2.03 -5.24 21.32
C GLY A 153 -1.39 -6.05 22.42
N ALA A 154 -0.07 -5.94 22.63
CA ALA A 154 0.64 -6.62 23.70
C ALA A 154 0.18 -6.13 25.08
N ALA A 155 0.05 -4.81 25.26
CA ALA A 155 -0.43 -4.23 26.52
C ALA A 155 -1.85 -4.75 26.88
N LEU A 156 -2.75 -4.78 25.93
CA LEU A 156 -4.11 -5.26 26.11
C LEU A 156 -4.17 -6.77 26.38
N ARG A 157 -3.35 -7.58 25.69
CA ARG A 157 -3.24 -9.03 25.94
C ARG A 157 -2.67 -9.34 27.32
N GLN A 158 -1.66 -8.60 27.75
CA GLN A 158 -1.11 -8.75 29.11
C GLN A 158 -2.18 -8.52 30.16
N ILE A 159 -2.96 -7.46 30.06
CA ILE A 159 -4.05 -7.17 31.02
C ILE A 159 -5.16 -8.23 30.93
N ALA A 160 -5.48 -8.70 29.72
CA ALA A 160 -6.44 -9.81 29.56
C ALA A 160 -5.94 -11.11 30.22
N ALA A 161 -4.64 -11.40 30.15
CA ALA A 161 -4.05 -12.55 30.84
C ALA A 161 -4.07 -12.36 32.37
N GLU A 162 -3.73 -11.18 32.89
CA GLU A 162 -3.81 -10.85 34.31
C GLU A 162 -5.24 -10.96 34.86
N SER A 163 -6.27 -10.80 34.01
CA SER A 163 -7.68 -10.91 34.43
C SER A 163 -8.08 -12.31 34.94
N THR A 164 -7.29 -13.32 34.67
CA THR A 164 -7.48 -14.68 35.24
C THR A 164 -7.21 -14.73 36.74
N LEU A 165 -6.36 -13.83 37.25
CA LEU A 165 -5.97 -13.75 38.66
C LEU A 165 -6.61 -12.57 39.38
N LEU A 166 -7.04 -11.56 38.66
CA LEU A 166 -7.55 -10.29 39.17
C LEU A 166 -8.87 -9.94 38.50
N PRO A 167 -9.90 -9.53 39.24
CA PRO A 167 -11.17 -9.12 38.64
C PRO A 167 -11.04 -7.76 37.92
N VAL A 168 -10.56 -7.78 36.68
CA VAL A 168 -10.46 -6.56 35.84
C VAL A 168 -11.85 -6.21 35.31
N GLY A 169 -12.38 -5.07 35.74
CA GLY A 169 -13.72 -4.61 35.36
C GLY A 169 -13.77 -3.80 34.09
N ALA A 170 -12.68 -3.08 33.76
CA ALA A 170 -12.57 -2.31 32.53
C ALA A 170 -11.10 -1.90 32.27
N ILE A 171 -10.82 -1.53 31.03
CA ILE A 171 -9.57 -0.87 30.61
C ILE A 171 -9.90 0.54 30.14
N VAL A 172 -9.13 1.53 30.59
CA VAL A 172 -9.13 2.90 30.08
C VAL A 172 -7.82 3.10 29.33
N LEU A 173 -7.90 3.19 28.01
CA LEU A 173 -6.75 3.33 27.11
C LEU A 173 -6.62 4.77 26.62
N LEU A 174 -5.49 5.42 26.92
CA LEU A 174 -5.17 6.78 26.51
C LEU A 174 -4.07 6.73 25.45
N THR A 175 -4.40 7.01 24.20
CA THR A 175 -3.49 6.86 23.03
C THR A 175 -3.97 7.72 21.86
N ASP A 176 -3.11 7.97 20.88
CA ASP A 176 -3.50 8.50 19.57
C ASP A 176 -3.94 7.39 18.59
N GLY A 177 -3.81 6.12 18.98
CA GLY A 177 -4.20 4.96 18.17
C GLY A 177 -3.15 4.55 17.14
N ALA A 178 -1.93 5.09 17.21
CA ALA A 178 -0.80 4.55 16.46
C ALA A 178 -0.41 3.20 17.06
N ASP A 179 -0.56 2.10 16.32
CA ASP A 179 -0.15 0.75 16.70
C ASP A 179 0.86 0.23 15.69
N ASN A 180 2.14 0.38 16.00
CA ASN A 180 3.25 -0.02 15.14
C ASN A 180 3.73 -1.44 15.45
N GLY A 181 3.29 -2.01 16.57
CA GLY A 181 3.50 -3.40 16.91
C GLY A 181 2.70 -4.36 16.05
N GLY A 182 1.69 -3.87 15.34
CA GLY A 182 0.85 -4.66 14.41
C GLY A 182 0.06 -5.77 15.10
N GLN A 183 -0.03 -5.74 16.43
CA GLN A 183 -0.59 -6.84 17.22
C GLN A 183 -2.01 -6.58 17.74
N LEU A 184 -2.63 -5.44 17.40
CA LEU A 184 -4.03 -5.16 17.69
C LEU A 184 -4.94 -5.89 16.69
N GLY A 185 -4.68 -7.19 16.52
CA GLY A 185 -5.35 -8.08 15.61
C GLY A 185 -6.55 -8.80 16.21
N PRO A 186 -7.16 -9.74 15.44
CA PRO A 186 -8.29 -10.53 15.87
C PRO A 186 -8.07 -11.30 17.19
N GLU A 187 -6.84 -11.74 17.45
CA GLU A 187 -6.47 -12.48 18.66
C GLU A 187 -6.62 -11.65 19.93
N THR A 188 -6.13 -10.40 19.90
CA THR A 188 -6.26 -9.48 21.03
C THR A 188 -7.72 -9.17 21.34
N LEU A 189 -8.51 -8.93 20.28
CA LEU A 189 -9.96 -8.70 20.41
C LEU A 189 -10.69 -9.92 20.98
N GLN A 190 -10.31 -11.13 20.56
CA GLN A 190 -10.88 -12.35 21.09
C GLN A 190 -10.52 -12.57 22.56
N ALA A 191 -9.27 -12.28 22.97
CA ALA A 191 -8.84 -12.38 24.36
C ALA A 191 -9.66 -11.45 25.27
N LEU A 192 -9.82 -10.18 24.88
CA LEU A 192 -10.63 -9.20 25.61
C LEU A 192 -12.12 -9.59 25.68
N ARG A 193 -12.68 -10.10 24.58
CA ARG A 193 -14.08 -10.58 24.54
C ARG A 193 -14.31 -11.81 25.42
N ARG A 194 -13.37 -12.78 25.42
CA ARG A 194 -13.45 -13.96 26.30
C ARG A 194 -13.42 -13.54 27.78
N ALA A 195 -12.58 -12.57 28.11
CA ALA A 195 -12.50 -12.00 29.45
C ALA A 195 -13.64 -11.01 29.76
N ARG A 196 -14.48 -10.66 28.77
CA ARG A 196 -15.57 -9.67 28.82
C ARG A 196 -15.12 -8.28 29.30
N ILE A 197 -13.86 -7.92 29.08
CA ILE A 197 -13.29 -6.67 29.55
C ILE A 197 -13.56 -5.57 28.51
N PRO A 198 -14.39 -4.56 28.83
CA PRO A 198 -14.62 -3.43 27.94
C PRO A 198 -13.40 -2.51 27.94
N VAL A 199 -13.06 -2.02 26.73
CA VAL A 199 -12.01 -1.02 26.55
C VAL A 199 -12.66 0.34 26.27
N HIS A 200 -12.40 1.28 27.16
CA HIS A 200 -12.77 2.68 26.97
C HIS A 200 -11.57 3.42 26.41
N ALA A 201 -11.60 3.74 25.12
CA ALA A 201 -10.51 4.42 24.44
C ALA A 201 -10.67 5.94 24.51
N VAL A 202 -9.66 6.64 25.02
CA VAL A 202 -9.56 8.10 25.04
C VAL A 202 -8.55 8.49 23.97
N GLY A 203 -9.02 9.13 22.90
CA GLY A 203 -8.19 9.47 21.74
C GLY A 203 -7.56 10.86 21.85
N PHE A 204 -6.25 10.95 21.59
CA PHE A 204 -5.48 12.19 21.57
C PHE A 204 -4.98 12.52 20.17
N GLY A 205 -4.77 13.78 19.86
CA GLY A 205 -4.34 14.29 18.57
C GLY A 205 -5.49 14.74 17.66
N SER A 206 -5.14 15.31 16.52
CA SER A 206 -6.10 15.76 15.51
C SER A 206 -6.73 14.60 14.78
N GLU A 207 -8.05 14.61 14.54
CA GLU A 207 -8.76 13.60 13.77
C GLU A 207 -8.50 13.70 12.25
N THR A 208 -7.93 14.81 11.81
CA THR A 208 -7.56 15.09 10.42
C THR A 208 -6.18 15.70 10.36
N MET A 209 -5.46 15.40 9.30
CA MET A 209 -4.18 16.04 8.99
C MET A 209 -4.36 17.55 8.91
N ARG A 210 -3.48 18.31 9.56
CA ARG A 210 -3.52 19.78 9.53
C ARG A 210 -2.10 20.31 9.34
N ASP A 211 -1.97 21.33 8.49
CA ASP A 211 -0.74 22.09 8.29
C ASP A 211 0.50 21.17 8.13
N ASP A 212 0.40 20.19 7.20
CA ASP A 212 1.42 19.17 7.01
C ASP A 212 1.55 18.77 5.54
N VAL A 213 2.78 18.41 5.13
CA VAL A 213 3.11 17.88 3.79
C VAL A 213 3.85 16.57 3.99
N GLU A 214 3.30 15.48 3.50
CA GLU A 214 3.81 14.13 3.75
C GLU A 214 4.29 13.45 2.48
N LEU A 215 5.47 12.85 2.55
CA LEU A 215 5.98 11.88 1.59
C LEU A 215 5.53 10.47 2.01
N LEU A 216 4.50 9.95 1.35
CA LEU A 216 3.93 8.64 1.67
C LEU A 216 4.81 7.49 1.16
N ASP A 217 5.31 7.63 -0.06
CA ASP A 217 6.12 6.59 -0.70
C ASP A 217 6.96 7.15 -1.86
N ALA A 218 8.03 6.45 -2.19
CA ALA A 218 8.85 6.72 -3.36
C ALA A 218 9.19 5.39 -4.05
N ASP A 219 8.63 5.17 -5.21
CA ASP A 219 8.89 4.00 -6.04
C ASP A 219 10.11 4.25 -6.93
N LEU A 220 11.13 3.42 -6.73
CA LEU A 220 12.40 3.44 -7.45
C LEU A 220 12.83 2.01 -7.75
N PRO A 221 13.38 1.74 -8.94
CA PRO A 221 14.02 0.45 -9.20
C PRO A 221 15.19 0.22 -8.24
N ALA A 222 15.18 -0.91 -7.54
CA ALA A 222 16.24 -1.25 -6.58
C ALA A 222 17.60 -1.52 -7.26
N ARG A 223 17.58 -1.88 -8.54
CA ARG A 223 18.77 -2.23 -9.34
C ARG A 223 18.83 -1.36 -10.58
N LEU A 224 19.97 -0.77 -10.81
CA LEU A 224 20.18 0.18 -11.90
C LEU A 224 21.47 -0.14 -12.66
N LEU A 225 21.50 0.28 -13.92
CA LEU A 225 22.74 0.33 -14.69
C LEU A 225 23.44 1.68 -14.45
N PRO A 226 24.78 1.73 -14.43
CA PRO A 226 25.51 2.98 -14.31
C PRO A 226 25.08 3.98 -15.39
N ASP A 227 25.06 5.24 -15.03
CA ASP A 227 24.70 6.35 -15.90
C ASP A 227 23.37 6.22 -16.64
N SER A 228 22.50 5.29 -16.20
CA SER A 228 21.15 5.18 -16.75
C SER A 228 20.25 6.29 -16.21
N ARG A 229 19.32 6.78 -17.03
CA ARG A 229 18.22 7.63 -16.57
C ARG A 229 17.18 6.80 -15.86
N LEU A 230 16.79 7.25 -14.70
CA LEU A 230 15.72 6.64 -13.93
C LEU A 230 14.66 7.67 -13.56
N ALA A 231 13.47 7.20 -13.28
CA ALA A 231 12.37 8.00 -12.79
C ALA A 231 11.98 7.49 -11.38
N ALA A 232 11.97 8.42 -10.42
CA ALA A 232 11.37 8.21 -9.12
C ALA A 232 9.91 8.65 -9.17
N THR A 233 8.99 7.77 -8.82
CA THR A 233 7.58 8.13 -8.65
C THR A 233 7.30 8.33 -7.17
N VAL A 234 7.08 9.57 -6.77
CA VAL A 234 6.88 9.98 -5.38
C VAL A 234 5.40 10.20 -5.14
N THR A 235 4.87 9.58 -4.09
CA THR A 235 3.49 9.75 -3.66
C THR A 235 3.46 10.75 -2.50
N LEU A 236 2.67 11.79 -2.65
CA LEU A 236 2.56 12.94 -1.75
C LEU A 236 1.13 13.10 -1.23
N ARG A 237 1.00 13.67 -0.04
CA ARG A 237 -0.25 14.14 0.55
C ARG A 237 0.00 15.46 1.25
N SER A 238 -0.95 16.39 1.23
CA SER A 238 -0.85 17.65 1.96
C SER A 238 -2.19 18.07 2.57
N ALA A 239 -2.12 18.87 3.63
CA ALA A 239 -3.26 19.54 4.23
C ALA A 239 -2.85 20.94 4.75
N GLY A 240 -3.74 21.92 4.68
CA GLY A 240 -3.50 23.30 5.08
C GLY A 240 -2.70 24.14 4.08
N PHE A 241 -2.10 23.54 3.06
CA PHE A 241 -1.19 24.22 2.13
C PHE A 241 -1.63 24.16 0.66
N GLY A 242 -2.88 23.79 0.38
CA GLY A 242 -3.40 23.69 -1.00
C GLY A 242 -3.11 24.93 -1.85
N GLY A 243 -2.55 24.71 -3.05
CA GLY A 243 -2.17 25.78 -3.99
C GLY A 243 -0.81 26.40 -3.77
N ARG A 244 -0.12 26.19 -2.64
CA ARG A 244 1.27 26.59 -2.43
C ARG A 244 2.23 25.73 -3.25
N THR A 245 3.45 26.18 -3.42
CA THR A 245 4.50 25.45 -4.13
C THR A 245 5.55 25.02 -3.11
N ALA A 246 5.93 23.75 -3.16
CA ALA A 246 7.03 23.18 -2.40
C ALA A 246 8.06 22.56 -3.34
N ARG A 247 9.31 22.49 -2.93
CA ARG A 247 10.40 21.94 -3.73
C ARG A 247 10.67 20.50 -3.37
N LEU A 248 10.42 19.58 -4.31
CA LEU A 248 10.75 18.17 -4.20
C LEU A 248 12.15 17.93 -4.76
N VAL A 249 13.03 17.27 -4.00
CA VAL A 249 14.46 17.12 -4.28
C VAL A 249 14.87 15.67 -4.11
N VAL A 250 15.76 15.19 -4.97
CA VAL A 250 16.47 13.92 -4.81
C VAL A 250 17.94 14.20 -4.60
N LYS A 251 18.53 13.67 -3.54
CA LYS A 251 19.94 13.81 -3.20
C LYS A 251 20.63 12.47 -3.07
N ASP A 252 21.93 12.46 -3.25
CA ASP A 252 22.83 11.35 -2.99
C ASP A 252 24.02 11.83 -2.19
N GLY A 253 24.15 11.36 -0.95
CA GLY A 253 25.24 11.78 -0.06
C GLY A 253 25.34 13.30 0.12
N GLY A 254 24.21 14.02 0.09
CA GLY A 254 24.15 15.49 0.17
C GLY A 254 24.21 16.21 -1.18
N ARG A 255 24.59 15.55 -2.27
CA ARG A 255 24.60 16.14 -3.63
C ARG A 255 23.18 16.08 -4.23
N VAL A 256 22.65 17.21 -4.70
CA VAL A 256 21.37 17.27 -5.41
C VAL A 256 21.53 16.63 -6.80
N LEU A 257 20.72 15.60 -7.07
CA LEU A 257 20.66 14.94 -8.37
C LEU A 257 19.60 15.59 -9.27
N THR A 258 18.46 15.91 -8.71
CA THR A 258 17.36 16.59 -9.42
C THR A 258 16.46 17.31 -8.42
N GLN A 259 15.74 18.32 -8.91
CA GLN A 259 14.74 19.05 -8.13
C GLN A 259 13.59 19.50 -9.02
N LYS A 260 12.40 19.57 -8.44
CA LYS A 260 11.16 19.99 -9.12
C LYS A 260 10.29 20.79 -8.18
N ASP A 261 9.79 21.93 -8.60
CA ASP A 261 8.78 22.67 -7.86
C ASP A 261 7.41 22.01 -8.12
N VAL A 262 6.74 21.63 -7.04
CA VAL A 262 5.47 20.88 -7.02
C VAL A 262 4.38 21.75 -6.42
N ARG A 263 3.25 21.87 -7.09
CA ARG A 263 2.08 22.56 -6.53
C ARG A 263 1.30 21.60 -5.63
N LEU A 264 1.19 21.96 -4.36
CA LEU A 264 0.46 21.19 -3.37
C LEU A 264 -1.04 21.16 -3.69
N ARG A 265 -1.65 19.99 -3.55
CA ARG A 265 -3.07 19.78 -3.90
C ARG A 265 -3.99 20.08 -2.73
N ALA A 266 -5.29 19.86 -2.96
CA ALA A 266 -6.31 20.07 -1.93
C ALA A 266 -6.11 19.15 -0.72
N ASP A 267 -6.62 19.58 0.43
CA ASP A 267 -6.43 18.89 1.70
C ASP A 267 -6.87 17.42 1.67
N GLY A 268 -5.93 16.55 2.05
CA GLY A 268 -6.13 15.10 2.09
C GLY A 268 -6.04 14.40 0.74
N GLU A 269 -5.90 15.11 -0.37
CA GLU A 269 -5.71 14.50 -1.69
C GLU A 269 -4.31 13.88 -1.79
N THR A 270 -4.26 12.63 -2.22
CA THR A 270 -3.00 11.93 -2.53
C THR A 270 -2.72 12.02 -4.02
N TRP A 271 -1.49 12.43 -4.38
CA TRP A 271 -1.10 12.51 -5.80
C TRP A 271 0.32 12.00 -6.00
N ARG A 272 0.69 11.80 -7.26
CA ARG A 272 2.01 11.31 -7.65
C ARG A 272 2.76 12.33 -8.46
N GLU A 273 4.05 12.45 -8.18
CA GLU A 273 5.01 13.27 -8.94
C GLU A 273 6.16 12.40 -9.41
N THR A 274 6.62 12.67 -10.62
CA THR A 274 7.74 11.93 -11.18
C THR A 274 8.95 12.87 -11.34
N LEU A 275 10.10 12.40 -10.83
CA LEU A 275 11.40 13.05 -11.02
C LEU A 275 12.31 12.13 -11.81
N SER A 276 12.97 12.69 -12.83
CA SER A 276 13.96 11.95 -13.62
C SER A 276 15.36 12.45 -13.30
N PHE A 277 16.30 11.52 -13.12
CA PHE A 277 17.69 11.84 -12.84
C PHE A 277 18.61 10.71 -13.32
N ASN A 278 19.92 10.92 -13.27
CA ASN A 278 20.92 9.94 -13.67
C ASN A 278 21.32 9.08 -12.47
N ALA A 279 21.39 7.75 -12.66
CA ALA A 279 21.81 6.80 -11.63
C ALA A 279 23.25 7.05 -11.11
N GLY A 280 24.10 7.66 -11.94
CA GLY A 280 25.50 7.90 -11.64
C GLY A 280 26.36 6.63 -11.67
N PRO A 281 27.58 6.66 -11.09
CA PRO A 281 28.54 5.56 -11.16
C PRO A 281 28.09 4.33 -10.36
N ALA A 282 28.69 3.18 -10.66
CA ALA A 282 28.44 1.92 -9.98
C ALA A 282 28.72 2.00 -8.47
N GLY A 283 27.92 1.28 -7.70
CA GLY A 283 28.00 1.15 -6.24
C GLY A 283 26.63 1.20 -5.59
N VAL A 284 26.59 0.82 -4.30
CA VAL A 284 25.39 0.97 -3.48
C VAL A 284 25.27 2.43 -3.04
N ARG A 285 24.12 3.03 -3.31
CA ARG A 285 23.87 4.45 -3.05
C ARG A 285 22.62 4.63 -2.20
N THR A 286 22.66 5.57 -1.28
CA THR A 286 21.52 5.99 -0.48
C THR A 286 20.95 7.27 -1.06
N LEU A 287 19.79 7.18 -1.69
CA LEU A 287 19.07 8.32 -2.22
C LEU A 287 18.12 8.85 -1.16
N GLU A 288 18.25 10.13 -0.84
CA GLU A 288 17.33 10.89 -0.02
C GLU A 288 16.35 11.63 -0.95
N ILE A 289 15.07 11.29 -0.86
CA ILE A 289 13.99 12.01 -1.55
C ILE A 289 13.33 12.88 -0.48
N PHE A 290 13.32 14.17 -0.69
CA PHE A 290 12.81 15.07 0.32
C PHE A 290 12.01 16.22 -0.29
N ILE A 291 10.94 16.66 0.40
CA ILE A 291 10.18 17.86 0.08
C ILE A 291 10.57 18.97 1.05
N ALA A 292 10.90 20.15 0.51
CA ALA A 292 11.29 21.28 1.36
C ALA A 292 10.12 21.68 2.28
N PRO A 293 10.37 21.87 3.59
CA PRO A 293 9.35 22.26 4.53
C PRO A 293 8.66 23.56 4.12
N VAL A 294 7.34 23.62 4.32
CA VAL A 294 6.53 24.81 4.07
C VAL A 294 6.39 25.58 5.38
N GLU A 295 6.50 26.92 5.32
CA GLU A 295 6.36 27.73 6.52
C GLU A 295 5.02 27.52 7.23
N GLY A 296 5.07 27.16 8.51
CA GLY A 296 3.92 26.80 9.34
C GLY A 296 3.62 25.30 9.40
N GLU A 297 4.48 24.46 8.83
CA GLU A 297 4.33 23.00 8.86
C GLU A 297 4.52 22.43 10.27
N SER A 298 3.60 21.56 10.66
CA SER A 298 3.56 20.99 12.02
C SER A 298 4.53 19.82 12.22
N ASN A 299 4.82 19.06 11.15
CA ASN A 299 5.72 17.91 11.20
C ASN A 299 6.64 17.89 9.96
N THR A 300 7.94 18.03 10.19
CA THR A 300 8.94 17.99 9.11
C THR A 300 9.70 16.67 9.02
N HIS A 301 9.39 15.69 9.90
CA HIS A 301 10.06 14.40 9.92
C HIS A 301 9.55 13.44 8.83
N ASN A 302 8.31 13.66 8.36
CA ASN A 302 7.67 12.90 7.28
C ASN A 302 7.91 13.50 5.88
N ASN A 303 8.77 14.53 5.79
CA ASN A 303 9.13 15.21 4.54
C ASN A 303 10.26 14.50 3.78
N SER A 304 10.88 13.46 4.32
CA SER A 304 11.98 12.77 3.67
C SER A 304 11.84 11.26 3.73
N LEU A 305 12.24 10.62 2.64
CA LEU A 305 12.35 9.18 2.51
C LEU A 305 13.73 8.83 1.98
N GLU A 306 14.36 7.80 2.55
CA GLU A 306 15.60 7.26 2.03
C GLU A 306 15.35 5.96 1.28
N ARG A 307 16.01 5.80 0.15
CA ARG A 307 15.98 4.59 -0.68
C ARG A 307 17.38 4.14 -1.02
N LEU A 308 17.65 2.86 -0.81
CA LEU A 308 18.88 2.23 -1.25
C LEU A 308 18.70 1.74 -2.69
N VAL A 309 19.66 2.06 -3.53
CA VAL A 309 19.74 1.58 -4.91
C VAL A 309 21.09 0.94 -5.16
N ASP A 310 21.07 -0.19 -5.85
CA ASP A 310 22.27 -0.91 -6.25
C ASP A 310 22.55 -0.60 -7.73
N VAL A 311 23.54 0.27 -7.96
CA VAL A 311 24.02 0.61 -9.29
C VAL A 311 25.16 -0.34 -9.64
N ARG A 312 24.91 -1.34 -10.48
CA ARG A 312 25.90 -2.37 -10.81
C ARG A 312 26.69 -2.01 -12.05
N ASP A 313 28.01 -2.07 -11.94
CA ASP A 313 28.91 -2.04 -13.10
C ASP A 313 28.82 -3.39 -13.85
N ARG A 314 27.73 -3.51 -14.57
CA ARG A 314 27.42 -4.70 -15.34
C ARG A 314 27.26 -4.29 -16.78
N ARG A 315 28.11 -4.85 -17.63
CA ARG A 315 28.01 -4.65 -19.08
C ARG A 315 27.10 -5.73 -19.68
N PRO A 316 25.80 -5.45 -19.85
CA PRO A 316 24.95 -6.40 -20.53
C PRO A 316 25.44 -6.60 -21.96
N ARG A 317 25.51 -7.88 -22.36
CA ARG A 317 25.88 -8.27 -23.71
C ARG A 317 24.62 -8.43 -24.55
N LEU A 318 24.62 -7.75 -25.69
CA LEU A 318 23.54 -7.85 -26.66
C LEU A 318 24.01 -8.62 -27.89
N LEU A 319 23.19 -9.54 -28.38
CA LEU A 319 23.42 -10.22 -29.65
C LEU A 319 22.56 -9.56 -30.72
N TYR A 320 23.18 -9.03 -31.75
CA TYR A 320 22.48 -8.51 -32.92
C TYR A 320 22.64 -9.48 -34.11
N PHE A 321 21.58 -10.13 -34.47
CA PHE A 321 21.52 -10.97 -35.69
C PHE A 321 20.87 -10.16 -36.82
N GLU A 322 21.59 -9.98 -37.94
CA GLU A 322 21.15 -9.26 -39.12
C GLU A 322 21.13 -10.17 -40.34
N GLY A 323 19.99 -10.24 -41.03
CA GLY A 323 19.81 -11.08 -42.18
C GLY A 323 20.54 -10.60 -43.43
N GLU A 324 20.76 -9.33 -43.59
CA GLU A 324 21.52 -8.72 -44.69
C GLU A 324 22.17 -7.39 -44.25
N PRO A 325 23.34 -7.04 -44.82
CA PRO A 325 23.99 -5.77 -44.48
C PRO A 325 23.11 -4.56 -44.80
N ARG A 326 22.88 -3.67 -43.85
CA ARG A 326 22.14 -2.41 -44.03
C ARG A 326 22.63 -1.29 -43.16
N TRP A 327 22.26 -0.04 -43.51
CA TRP A 327 22.64 1.14 -42.80
C TRP A 327 22.22 1.17 -41.33
N GLU A 328 21.01 0.67 -41.05
CA GLU A 328 20.46 0.62 -39.71
C GLU A 328 21.41 -0.06 -38.73
N MET A 329 21.93 -1.23 -39.09
CA MET A 329 22.89 -1.96 -38.26
C MET A 329 24.16 -1.14 -37.98
N LYS A 330 24.70 -0.45 -39.00
CA LYS A 330 25.90 0.37 -38.85
C LYS A 330 25.68 1.47 -37.80
N PHE A 331 24.52 2.15 -37.84
CA PHE A 331 24.24 3.27 -36.95
C PHE A 331 23.83 2.81 -35.55
N ILE A 332 23.13 1.68 -35.40
CA ILE A 332 22.90 1.05 -34.09
C ILE A 332 24.23 0.68 -33.42
N ARG A 333 25.15 0.06 -34.16
CA ARG A 333 26.50 -0.21 -33.63
C ARG A 333 27.20 1.02 -33.17
N ARG A 334 27.22 2.07 -34.00
CA ARG A 334 27.85 3.37 -33.64
C ARG A 334 27.24 3.95 -32.35
N ALA A 335 25.92 3.88 -32.20
CA ALA A 335 25.25 4.37 -30.99
C ALA A 335 25.71 3.65 -29.72
N VAL A 336 26.01 2.34 -29.80
CA VAL A 336 26.47 1.52 -28.69
C VAL A 336 27.99 1.59 -28.48
N GLU A 337 28.78 1.80 -29.56
CA GLU A 337 30.25 1.83 -29.49
C GLU A 337 30.77 2.89 -28.54
N ASP A 338 30.10 4.04 -28.47
CA ASP A 338 30.40 5.13 -27.55
C ASP A 338 29.77 4.94 -26.15
N ASP A 339 29.07 3.83 -25.91
CA ASP A 339 28.46 3.52 -24.62
C ASP A 339 29.29 2.45 -23.86
N PRO A 340 30.10 2.88 -22.87
CA PRO A 340 30.96 1.95 -22.13
C PRO A 340 30.18 0.93 -21.31
N GLN A 341 28.86 1.09 -21.19
CA GLN A 341 27.99 0.27 -20.37
C GLN A 341 27.27 -0.85 -21.14
N LEU A 342 27.36 -0.86 -22.48
CA LEU A 342 26.76 -1.89 -23.33
C LEU A 342 27.84 -2.60 -24.17
N GLU A 343 27.74 -3.92 -24.27
CA GLU A 343 28.61 -4.72 -25.14
C GLU A 343 27.76 -5.35 -26.26
N LEU A 344 28.01 -4.94 -27.50
CA LEU A 344 27.28 -5.42 -28.65
C LEU A 344 28.11 -6.44 -29.45
N THR A 345 27.68 -7.69 -29.46
CA THR A 345 28.13 -8.71 -30.36
C THR A 345 27.18 -8.76 -31.55
N SER A 346 27.69 -8.69 -32.78
CA SER A 346 26.86 -8.71 -33.98
C SER A 346 27.29 -9.77 -34.94
N ILE A 347 26.31 -10.37 -35.61
CA ILE A 347 26.47 -11.39 -36.64
C ILE A 347 25.59 -11.00 -37.83
N VAL A 348 26.19 -10.87 -38.99
CA VAL A 348 25.53 -10.52 -40.24
C VAL A 348 25.66 -11.68 -41.21
N ARG A 349 24.56 -12.12 -41.74
CA ARG A 349 24.53 -13.10 -42.81
C ARG A 349 24.98 -12.41 -44.11
N THR A 350 26.10 -12.86 -44.67
CA THR A 350 26.60 -12.37 -45.98
C THR A 350 26.21 -13.28 -47.15
N THR A 351 26.17 -14.57 -46.89
CA THR A 351 25.62 -15.61 -47.79
C THR A 351 24.95 -16.69 -46.91
N GLU A 352 24.32 -17.66 -47.51
CA GLU A 352 23.59 -18.71 -46.79
C GLU A 352 24.37 -19.36 -45.64
N ASN A 353 25.67 -19.56 -45.80
CA ASN A 353 26.53 -20.21 -44.81
C ASN A 353 27.76 -19.38 -44.39
N LYS A 354 27.77 -18.07 -44.67
CA LYS A 354 28.88 -17.20 -44.28
C LYS A 354 28.38 -16.03 -43.46
N PHE A 355 29.07 -15.80 -42.35
CA PHE A 355 28.73 -14.78 -41.39
C PHE A 355 29.90 -13.83 -41.16
N TYR A 356 29.58 -12.53 -41.09
CA TYR A 356 30.51 -11.54 -40.62
C TYR A 356 30.19 -11.26 -39.14
N ARG A 357 31.20 -11.48 -38.28
CA ARG A 357 31.05 -11.38 -36.82
C ARG A 357 31.88 -10.23 -36.27
N GLN A 358 31.33 -9.49 -35.34
CA GLN A 358 32.01 -8.38 -34.66
C GLN A 358 31.64 -8.34 -33.18
N GLY A 359 32.56 -7.85 -32.31
CA GLY A 359 32.34 -7.81 -30.87
C GLY A 359 32.35 -9.17 -30.19
N ILE A 360 32.94 -10.19 -30.85
CA ILE A 360 33.12 -11.53 -30.28
C ILE A 360 34.26 -11.53 -29.27
N ARG A 361 34.11 -12.28 -28.17
CA ARG A 361 35.13 -12.45 -27.12
C ARG A 361 36.19 -13.51 -27.48
N ASN A 362 35.81 -14.48 -28.28
CA ASN A 362 36.71 -15.54 -28.75
C ASN A 362 36.38 -15.93 -30.20
N PRO A 363 37.36 -16.47 -30.97
CA PRO A 363 37.19 -16.82 -32.36
C PRO A 363 36.11 -17.86 -32.64
N LYS A 364 35.77 -18.74 -31.68
CA LYS A 364 34.76 -19.80 -31.81
C LYS A 364 33.34 -19.29 -31.56
N GLU A 365 33.19 -18.12 -30.94
CA GLU A 365 31.89 -17.55 -30.63
C GLU A 365 31.10 -17.26 -31.91
N LEU A 366 29.89 -17.77 -32.01
CA LEU A 366 29.00 -17.66 -33.19
C LEU A 366 29.61 -18.14 -34.52
N GLU A 367 30.60 -19.05 -34.50
CA GLU A 367 31.25 -19.53 -35.69
C GLU A 367 30.28 -20.27 -36.62
N ARG A 368 29.32 -20.97 -36.05
CA ARG A 368 28.29 -21.74 -36.78
C ARG A 368 27.04 -20.92 -37.10
N GLY A 369 27.04 -19.63 -36.90
CA GLY A 369 25.90 -18.75 -37.13
C GLY A 369 25.11 -18.45 -35.85
N PHE A 370 23.79 -18.42 -35.96
CA PHE A 370 22.92 -18.14 -34.78
C PHE A 370 23.02 -19.25 -33.73
N PRO A 371 23.04 -18.97 -32.46
CA PRO A 371 23.14 -19.93 -31.37
C PRO A 371 22.16 -21.09 -31.51
N ALA A 372 22.66 -22.32 -31.29
CA ALA A 372 21.85 -23.53 -31.31
C ALA A 372 21.52 -24.09 -29.92
N GLY A 373 22.25 -23.65 -28.89
CA GLY A 373 22.11 -24.15 -27.53
C GLY A 373 21.80 -23.05 -26.51
N VAL A 374 21.28 -23.50 -25.36
CA VAL A 374 20.94 -22.62 -24.20
C VAL A 374 22.17 -21.86 -23.75
N ASP A 375 23.32 -22.55 -23.57
CA ASP A 375 24.55 -21.92 -23.07
C ASP A 375 25.08 -20.78 -23.96
N GLU A 376 24.87 -20.91 -25.28
CA GLU A 376 25.30 -19.92 -26.25
C GLU A 376 24.38 -18.68 -26.24
N LEU A 377 23.05 -18.89 -26.32
CA LEU A 377 22.10 -17.76 -26.38
C LEU A 377 21.91 -17.10 -25.04
N PHE A 378 21.82 -17.86 -23.95
CA PHE A 378 21.56 -17.34 -22.62
C PHE A 378 22.76 -16.60 -22.00
N ALA A 379 23.93 -16.65 -22.63
CA ALA A 379 25.08 -15.80 -22.30
C ALA A 379 24.82 -14.32 -22.60
N TYR A 380 23.83 -14.01 -23.44
CA TYR A 380 23.41 -12.65 -23.76
C TYR A 380 22.23 -12.21 -22.88
N GLN A 381 22.08 -10.90 -22.67
CA GLN A 381 20.96 -10.31 -21.96
C GLN A 381 19.86 -9.82 -22.91
N ALA A 382 20.23 -9.47 -24.13
CA ALA A 382 19.27 -9.07 -25.15
C ALA A 382 19.63 -9.62 -26.52
N LEU A 383 18.58 -9.83 -27.33
CA LEU A 383 18.67 -10.28 -28.72
C LEU A 383 18.00 -9.22 -29.62
N ILE A 384 18.70 -8.78 -30.65
CA ILE A 384 18.16 -7.92 -31.70
C ILE A 384 18.04 -8.75 -32.96
N LEU A 385 16.85 -8.88 -33.49
CA LEU A 385 16.54 -9.55 -34.73
C LEU A 385 16.27 -8.52 -35.82
N GLY A 386 17.22 -8.40 -36.74
CA GLY A 386 17.17 -7.46 -37.83
C GLY A 386 16.30 -7.91 -39.00
N ASN A 387 16.72 -7.56 -40.23
CA ASN A 387 15.97 -7.90 -41.43
C ASN A 387 16.19 -9.36 -41.82
N VAL A 388 15.50 -10.26 -41.14
CA VAL A 388 15.62 -11.73 -41.31
C VAL A 388 14.26 -12.39 -41.34
N GLU A 389 14.11 -13.36 -42.20
CA GLU A 389 12.92 -14.21 -42.31
C GLU A 389 12.82 -15.21 -41.14
N ALA A 390 11.61 -15.52 -40.70
CA ALA A 390 11.37 -16.50 -39.63
C ALA A 390 11.83 -17.88 -40.00
N GLY A 391 11.71 -18.26 -41.30
CA GLY A 391 12.14 -19.55 -41.84
C GLY A 391 13.65 -19.77 -41.83
N TYR A 392 14.45 -18.76 -41.57
CA TYR A 392 15.89 -18.93 -41.38
C TYR A 392 16.20 -19.72 -40.10
N PHE A 393 15.42 -19.51 -39.06
CA PHE A 393 15.62 -20.20 -37.80
C PHE A 393 14.94 -21.55 -37.78
N THR A 394 15.69 -22.57 -37.38
CA THR A 394 15.12 -23.92 -37.18
C THR A 394 14.03 -23.88 -36.11
N PRO A 395 13.09 -24.85 -36.08
CA PRO A 395 12.08 -24.91 -35.01
C PRO A 395 12.68 -24.93 -33.61
N ALA A 396 13.83 -25.59 -33.42
CA ALA A 396 14.56 -25.62 -32.15
C ALA A 396 15.10 -24.25 -31.76
N GLN A 397 15.64 -23.47 -32.70
CA GLN A 397 16.11 -22.11 -32.47
C GLN A 397 14.96 -21.16 -32.18
N GLN A 398 13.81 -21.32 -32.83
CA GLN A 398 12.62 -20.51 -32.50
C GLN A 398 12.10 -20.82 -31.10
N ALA A 399 12.07 -22.09 -30.69
CA ALA A 399 11.75 -22.48 -29.33
C ALA A 399 12.77 -21.91 -28.33
N LEU A 400 14.06 -21.95 -28.65
CA LEU A 400 15.12 -21.38 -27.82
C LEU A 400 14.98 -19.84 -27.63
N ILE A 401 14.60 -19.11 -28.68
CA ILE A 401 14.32 -17.67 -28.59
C ILE A 401 13.12 -17.42 -27.66
N ARG A 402 12.07 -18.22 -27.75
CA ARG A 402 10.92 -18.10 -26.84
C ARG A 402 11.33 -18.36 -25.40
N GLU A 403 12.09 -19.43 -25.14
CA GLU A 403 12.61 -19.74 -23.80
C GLU A 403 13.57 -18.67 -23.28
N PHE A 404 14.34 -18.04 -24.16
CA PHE A 404 15.20 -16.91 -23.83
C PHE A 404 14.39 -15.74 -23.27
N VAL A 405 13.21 -15.46 -23.82
CA VAL A 405 12.32 -14.41 -23.26
C VAL A 405 11.62 -14.90 -21.99
N ASP A 406 10.95 -16.04 -22.07
CA ASP A 406 10.05 -16.53 -21.03
C ASP A 406 10.80 -17.00 -19.77
N ARG A 407 11.84 -17.81 -19.95
CA ARG A 407 12.58 -18.48 -18.86
C ARG A 407 13.78 -17.69 -18.38
N ARG A 408 14.63 -17.24 -19.34
CA ARG A 408 15.84 -16.48 -19.06
C ARG A 408 15.51 -15.06 -18.59
N GLY A 409 14.34 -14.53 -18.97
CA GLY A 409 14.02 -13.12 -18.80
C GLY A 409 14.78 -12.21 -19.77
N GLY A 410 15.34 -12.75 -20.84
CA GLY A 410 16.06 -12.00 -21.86
C GLY A 410 15.15 -11.05 -22.63
N GLY A 411 15.71 -9.94 -23.09
CA GLY A 411 14.98 -9.01 -23.93
C GLY A 411 15.12 -9.33 -25.42
N VAL A 412 14.06 -9.14 -26.20
CA VAL A 412 14.10 -9.29 -27.66
C VAL A 412 13.59 -8.03 -28.34
N LEU A 413 14.35 -7.49 -29.28
CA LEU A 413 13.97 -6.42 -30.18
C LEU A 413 13.82 -6.94 -31.60
N PHE A 414 12.63 -6.86 -32.16
CA PHE A 414 12.35 -7.12 -33.55
C PHE A 414 12.43 -5.81 -34.35
N LEU A 415 13.20 -5.82 -35.45
CA LEU A 415 13.30 -4.68 -36.36
C LEU A 415 12.54 -4.93 -37.65
N GLY A 416 11.88 -3.91 -38.16
CA GLY A 416 11.26 -3.90 -39.47
C GLY A 416 12.26 -4.01 -40.62
N GLY A 417 11.76 -4.40 -41.78
CA GLY A 417 12.55 -4.54 -43.02
C GLY A 417 11.86 -5.40 -44.05
N ARG A 418 12.40 -5.43 -45.26
CA ARG A 418 11.77 -6.13 -46.39
C ARG A 418 11.65 -7.67 -46.24
N ALA A 419 12.50 -8.28 -45.43
CA ALA A 419 12.45 -9.69 -45.07
C ALA A 419 12.11 -9.93 -43.60
N ALA A 420 11.56 -8.92 -42.91
CA ALA A 420 11.18 -8.98 -41.51
C ALA A 420 9.65 -9.01 -41.35
N LEU A 421 9.20 -9.21 -40.15
CA LEU A 421 7.79 -9.18 -39.71
C LEU A 421 6.85 -9.98 -40.63
N SER A 422 5.76 -9.41 -41.14
CA SER A 422 4.81 -10.09 -42.00
C SER A 422 5.46 -10.59 -43.31
N ASP A 423 6.28 -9.77 -43.95
CA ASP A 423 6.98 -10.13 -45.20
C ASP A 423 7.99 -11.24 -44.98
N GLY A 424 8.59 -11.34 -43.79
CA GLY A 424 9.48 -12.40 -43.35
C GLY A 424 8.76 -13.64 -42.79
N GLY A 425 7.43 -13.69 -42.81
CA GLY A 425 6.66 -14.84 -42.37
C GLY A 425 6.56 -15.04 -40.86
N TRP A 426 6.88 -14.01 -40.04
CA TRP A 426 6.86 -14.09 -38.59
C TRP A 426 5.45 -14.27 -38.01
N HIS A 427 4.39 -13.84 -38.74
CA HIS A 427 2.99 -14.04 -38.34
C HIS A 427 2.57 -15.52 -38.26
N ARG A 428 3.28 -16.42 -38.98
CA ARG A 428 3.06 -17.89 -38.95
C ARG A 428 4.09 -18.67 -38.13
N SER A 429 5.06 -17.94 -37.55
CA SER A 429 6.08 -18.51 -36.68
C SER A 429 5.55 -18.74 -35.26
N PRO A 430 6.04 -19.79 -34.54
CA PRO A 430 5.79 -19.90 -33.09
C PRO A 430 6.12 -18.63 -32.28
N LEU A 431 7.06 -17.83 -32.79
CA LEU A 431 7.44 -16.56 -32.17
C LEU A 431 6.40 -15.43 -32.38
N ALA A 432 5.37 -15.64 -33.20
CA ALA A 432 4.24 -14.73 -33.29
C ALA A 432 3.58 -14.50 -31.90
N GLU A 433 3.66 -15.48 -31.02
CA GLU A 433 3.12 -15.39 -29.65
C GLU A 433 3.78 -14.29 -28.85
N ILE A 434 5.10 -14.14 -28.93
CA ILE A 434 5.86 -13.15 -28.14
C ILE A 434 5.87 -11.75 -28.76
N LEU A 435 5.45 -11.58 -30.00
CA LEU A 435 5.40 -10.27 -30.64
C LEU A 435 4.34 -9.37 -29.95
N PRO A 436 4.63 -8.07 -29.76
CA PRO A 436 3.69 -7.15 -29.09
C PRO A 436 2.51 -6.73 -29.98
N VAL A 437 2.49 -7.15 -31.23
CA VAL A 437 1.43 -6.84 -32.20
C VAL A 437 0.94 -8.10 -32.90
N SER A 438 -0.30 -8.06 -33.39
CA SER A 438 -0.83 -9.10 -34.28
C SER A 438 -0.45 -8.74 -35.71
N LEU A 439 0.59 -9.41 -36.24
CA LEU A 439 1.04 -9.15 -37.59
C LEU A 439 0.00 -9.56 -38.64
N PRO A 440 -0.23 -8.77 -39.71
CA PRO A 440 -1.17 -9.13 -40.78
C PRO A 440 -0.66 -10.32 -41.59
N ASP A 441 -1.56 -11.24 -41.94
CA ASP A 441 -1.25 -12.39 -42.81
C ASP A 441 -1.30 -11.96 -44.29
N ARG A 442 -0.38 -11.08 -44.67
CA ARG A 442 -0.18 -10.62 -46.05
C ARG A 442 1.25 -10.18 -46.28
N LYS A 443 1.67 -10.18 -47.54
CA LYS A 443 2.95 -9.59 -47.98
C LYS A 443 2.79 -8.11 -48.37
N ASN A 444 3.90 -7.48 -48.73
CA ASN A 444 3.97 -6.06 -49.10
C ASN A 444 3.51 -5.13 -48.00
N THR A 445 3.92 -5.43 -46.75
CA THR A 445 3.72 -4.60 -45.60
C THR A 445 4.86 -3.59 -45.39
N PHE A 446 6.00 -3.82 -46.05
CA PHE A 446 7.17 -2.99 -46.00
C PHE A 446 7.12 -1.88 -47.07
N HIS A 447 7.25 -0.61 -46.64
CA HIS A 447 7.16 0.58 -47.50
C HIS A 447 8.47 1.36 -47.45
N ARG A 448 9.02 1.68 -48.63
CA ARG A 448 10.20 2.57 -48.79
C ARG A 448 9.79 4.02 -48.98
N GLU A 449 8.84 4.46 -48.23
CA GLU A 449 8.32 5.81 -48.25
C GLU A 449 8.74 6.55 -46.99
N PRO A 450 9.05 7.85 -47.10
CA PRO A 450 9.34 8.67 -45.93
C PRO A 450 8.13 8.76 -45.01
N ALA A 451 8.33 8.54 -43.71
CA ALA A 451 7.30 8.72 -42.69
C ALA A 451 7.79 9.64 -41.56
N THR A 452 6.95 10.52 -41.08
CA THR A 452 7.21 11.23 -39.82
C THR A 452 6.91 10.34 -38.63
N VAL A 453 7.40 10.71 -37.47
CA VAL A 453 7.17 9.99 -36.22
C VAL A 453 6.41 10.87 -35.25
N GLU A 454 5.45 10.27 -34.55
CA GLU A 454 4.69 10.94 -33.50
C GLU A 454 4.70 10.10 -32.21
N LEU A 455 4.92 10.77 -31.07
CA LEU A 455 4.78 10.14 -29.78
C LEU A 455 3.31 9.96 -29.42
N THR A 456 2.98 8.79 -28.91
CA THR A 456 1.69 8.57 -28.23
C THR A 456 1.70 9.23 -26.85
N ARG A 457 0.55 9.24 -26.16
CA ARG A 457 0.50 9.68 -24.77
C ARG A 457 1.46 8.85 -23.88
N ALA A 458 1.47 7.54 -24.04
CA ALA A 458 2.39 6.66 -23.33
C ALA A 458 3.85 6.94 -23.69
N GLY A 459 4.13 7.27 -24.96
CA GLY A 459 5.45 7.67 -25.43
C GLY A 459 5.94 8.99 -24.81
N LEU A 460 5.07 9.95 -24.56
CA LEU A 460 5.46 11.22 -23.91
C LEU A 460 5.96 11.03 -22.47
N GLU A 461 5.45 10.00 -21.78
CA GLU A 461 5.77 9.70 -20.39
C GLU A 461 6.89 8.66 -20.24
N ASN A 462 7.26 7.95 -21.32
CA ASN A 462 8.19 6.82 -21.27
C ASN A 462 9.65 7.25 -21.38
N LEU A 463 10.52 6.57 -20.62
CA LEU A 463 11.96 6.85 -20.63
C LEU A 463 12.66 6.47 -21.94
N ILE A 464 12.16 5.45 -22.66
CA ILE A 464 12.75 5.03 -23.95
C ILE A 464 12.72 6.18 -24.96
N THR A 465 11.69 6.99 -24.92
CA THR A 465 11.46 8.09 -25.85
C THR A 465 11.87 9.46 -25.30
N ARG A 466 12.53 9.50 -24.14
CA ARG A 466 12.97 10.74 -23.49
C ARG A 466 14.34 11.18 -24.05
N ILE A 467 14.35 11.90 -25.17
CA ILE A 467 15.58 12.47 -25.78
C ILE A 467 15.97 13.76 -25.07
N GLU A 468 15.00 14.57 -24.64
CA GLU A 468 15.18 15.79 -23.87
C GLU A 468 14.60 15.63 -22.46
N GLU A 469 15.16 16.35 -21.48
CA GLU A 469 14.66 16.25 -20.09
C GLU A 469 13.30 16.89 -19.90
N ASP A 470 13.12 18.04 -20.50
CA ASP A 470 11.88 18.78 -20.46
C ASP A 470 10.82 18.13 -21.37
N PRO A 471 9.61 17.82 -20.87
CA PRO A 471 8.58 17.15 -21.66
C PRO A 471 8.15 17.90 -22.92
N GLU A 472 8.06 19.24 -22.85
CA GLU A 472 7.63 20.05 -24.00
C GLU A 472 8.73 20.09 -25.06
N LYS A 473 10.00 20.26 -24.64
CA LYS A 473 11.15 20.19 -25.53
C LYS A 473 11.31 18.81 -26.13
N ASN A 474 11.06 17.74 -25.35
CA ASN A 474 11.07 16.37 -25.84
C ASN A 474 10.03 16.16 -26.95
N ALA A 475 8.79 16.60 -26.74
CA ALA A 475 7.75 16.50 -27.74
C ALA A 475 8.08 17.32 -29.02
N ALA A 476 8.62 18.52 -28.87
CA ALA A 476 9.09 19.36 -29.98
C ALA A 476 10.26 18.68 -30.72
N ARG A 477 11.20 18.06 -29.99
CA ARG A 477 12.34 17.36 -30.56
C ARG A 477 11.92 16.18 -31.42
N TRP A 478 11.00 15.34 -30.97
CA TRP A 478 10.46 14.23 -31.73
C TRP A 478 9.78 14.68 -33.04
N LYS A 479 9.06 15.80 -33.02
CA LYS A 479 8.45 16.39 -34.22
C LYS A 479 9.47 16.95 -35.21
N ALA A 480 10.63 17.34 -34.71
CA ALA A 480 11.71 17.89 -35.54
C ALA A 480 12.65 16.82 -36.10
N LEU A 481 12.50 15.56 -35.71
CA LEU A 481 13.32 14.47 -36.26
C LEU A 481 13.11 14.33 -37.78
N PRO A 482 14.15 14.02 -38.53
CA PRO A 482 14.05 13.73 -39.98
C PRO A 482 13.10 12.55 -40.21
N HIS A 483 12.48 12.52 -41.39
CA HIS A 483 11.63 11.39 -41.78
C HIS A 483 12.41 10.08 -41.75
N LEU A 484 11.77 9.00 -41.33
CA LEU A 484 12.26 7.65 -41.49
C LEU A 484 12.52 7.35 -42.98
N ALA A 485 13.47 6.45 -43.29
CA ALA A 485 13.71 5.99 -44.66
C ALA A 485 12.67 5.00 -45.13
N ASP A 486 12.08 4.26 -44.22
CA ASP A 486 11.09 3.23 -44.46
C ASP A 486 10.24 3.01 -43.19
N TYR A 487 9.13 2.32 -43.37
CA TYR A 487 8.31 1.78 -42.28
C TYR A 487 7.67 0.46 -42.71
N GLN A 488 7.22 -0.32 -41.74
CA GLN A 488 6.49 -1.55 -42.01
C GLN A 488 5.15 -1.54 -41.30
N GLU A 489 4.08 -1.85 -42.01
CA GLU A 489 2.76 -1.96 -41.41
C GLU A 489 2.71 -3.13 -40.44
N THR A 490 2.22 -2.85 -39.23
CA THR A 490 1.92 -3.84 -38.22
C THR A 490 0.42 -3.87 -37.99
N GLY A 491 -0.07 -4.93 -37.39
CA GLY A 491 -1.46 -5.01 -36.98
C GLY A 491 -1.71 -4.31 -35.63
N ALA A 492 -2.84 -4.62 -35.04
CA ALA A 492 -3.21 -4.05 -33.74
C ALA A 492 -2.25 -4.50 -32.62
N PRO A 493 -1.96 -3.64 -31.63
CA PRO A 493 -1.22 -4.05 -30.46
C PRO A 493 -2.01 -5.11 -29.67
N LYS A 494 -1.31 -6.07 -29.11
CA LYS A 494 -1.91 -7.11 -28.26
C LYS A 494 -2.30 -6.55 -26.89
N PRO A 495 -3.20 -7.22 -26.15
CA PRO A 495 -3.48 -6.88 -24.76
C PRO A 495 -2.19 -6.88 -23.93
N GLY A 496 -1.95 -5.80 -23.19
CA GLY A 496 -0.73 -5.59 -22.40
C GLY A 496 0.45 -4.98 -23.17
N ALA A 497 0.35 -4.81 -24.50
CA ALA A 497 1.35 -4.09 -25.28
C ALA A 497 1.10 -2.59 -25.28
N THR A 498 2.18 -1.80 -25.23
CA THR A 498 2.13 -0.34 -25.22
C THR A 498 2.77 0.22 -26.47
N VAL A 499 2.02 0.99 -27.25
CA VAL A 499 2.54 1.74 -28.39
C VAL A 499 3.15 3.02 -27.88
N LEU A 500 4.44 3.24 -28.12
CA LEU A 500 5.17 4.43 -27.69
C LEU A 500 5.30 5.45 -28.84
N VAL A 501 5.54 4.98 -30.07
CA VAL A 501 5.74 5.81 -31.23
C VAL A 501 4.90 5.27 -32.40
N GLU A 502 4.32 6.17 -33.16
CA GLU A 502 3.61 5.88 -34.40
C GLU A 502 4.37 6.43 -35.60
N ALA A 503 4.38 5.71 -36.73
CA ALA A 503 4.79 6.20 -38.00
C ALA A 503 3.60 6.87 -38.73
N VAL A 504 3.83 8.02 -39.29
CA VAL A 504 2.79 8.82 -40.00
C VAL A 504 3.29 9.09 -41.42
N PRO A 505 2.97 8.19 -42.37
CA PRO A 505 3.40 8.36 -43.77
C PRO A 505 2.58 9.40 -44.54
N GLY A 506 1.48 9.90 -43.99
CA GLY A 506 0.62 10.91 -44.59
C GLY A 506 -0.41 11.45 -43.60
N VAL A 507 -1.35 12.28 -44.09
CA VAL A 507 -2.24 13.05 -43.22
C VAL A 507 -3.21 12.19 -42.37
N ARG A 508 -3.52 10.96 -42.80
CA ARG A 508 -4.56 10.11 -42.15
C ARG A 508 -4.09 8.73 -41.72
N ALA A 509 -2.93 8.26 -42.17
CA ALA A 509 -2.43 6.93 -41.84
C ALA A 509 -1.52 7.00 -40.61
N ARG A 510 -1.79 6.19 -39.60
CA ARG A 510 -0.95 6.00 -38.40
C ARG A 510 -0.70 4.52 -38.22
N HIS A 511 0.54 4.14 -38.10
CA HIS A 511 0.95 2.77 -37.89
C HIS A 511 1.80 2.66 -36.60
N PRO A 512 1.55 1.67 -35.74
CA PRO A 512 2.41 1.43 -34.60
C PRO A 512 3.85 1.22 -35.06
N LEU A 513 4.77 2.08 -34.59
CA LEU A 513 6.18 2.02 -34.97
C LEU A 513 7.03 1.36 -33.88
N LEU A 514 6.98 1.90 -32.66
CA LEU A 514 7.65 1.31 -31.50
C LEU A 514 6.59 0.81 -30.53
N VAL A 515 6.59 -0.51 -30.34
CA VAL A 515 5.66 -1.19 -29.43
C VAL A 515 6.45 -2.04 -28.47
N THR A 516 6.09 -1.97 -27.20
CA THR A 516 6.76 -2.70 -26.11
C THR A 516 5.77 -3.53 -25.32
N GLN A 517 6.21 -4.67 -24.82
CA GLN A 517 5.44 -5.51 -23.87
C GLN A 517 6.38 -6.30 -22.96
N THR A 518 5.85 -6.80 -21.86
CA THR A 518 6.46 -7.84 -21.05
C THR A 518 5.86 -9.19 -21.44
N TYR A 519 6.69 -10.20 -21.65
CA TYR A 519 6.27 -11.57 -21.96
C TYR A 519 7.03 -12.54 -21.04
N GLY A 520 6.31 -13.34 -20.27
CA GLY A 520 6.94 -14.15 -19.24
C GLY A 520 7.77 -13.29 -18.29
N ARG A 521 9.05 -13.58 -18.17
CA ARG A 521 10.00 -12.81 -17.36
C ARG A 521 10.77 -11.77 -18.16
N GLY A 522 10.67 -11.77 -19.49
CA GLY A 522 11.43 -10.91 -20.38
C GLY A 522 10.65 -9.75 -20.96
N ARG A 523 11.34 -8.95 -21.75
CA ARG A 523 10.81 -7.79 -22.44
C ARG A 523 10.88 -7.99 -23.94
N VAL A 524 9.83 -7.61 -24.63
CA VAL A 524 9.81 -7.64 -26.09
C VAL A 524 9.49 -6.26 -26.62
N ALA A 525 10.33 -5.79 -27.52
CA ALA A 525 10.10 -4.58 -28.29
C ALA A 525 10.02 -4.90 -29.78
N LEU A 526 9.23 -4.16 -30.49
CA LEU A 526 9.15 -4.17 -31.94
C LEU A 526 9.31 -2.73 -32.44
N LEU A 527 10.30 -2.51 -33.29
CA LEU A 527 10.46 -1.27 -34.03
C LEU A 527 10.20 -1.57 -35.53
N ALA A 528 9.06 -1.14 -36.02
CA ALA A 528 8.57 -1.45 -37.36
C ALA A 528 9.25 -0.58 -38.46
N SER A 529 10.55 -0.43 -38.37
CA SER A 529 11.38 0.31 -39.36
C SER A 529 12.81 -0.22 -39.34
N GLY A 530 13.50 -0.04 -40.41
CA GLY A 530 14.95 -0.13 -40.56
C GLY A 530 15.55 1.18 -41.07
N GLY A 531 14.82 2.27 -40.88
CA GLY A 531 15.11 3.57 -41.49
C GLY A 531 15.46 4.70 -40.53
N THR A 532 15.75 4.41 -39.23
CA THR A 532 16.13 5.45 -38.25
C THR A 532 17.53 6.01 -38.47
N TRP A 533 18.38 5.33 -39.27
CA TRP A 533 19.69 5.81 -39.64
C TRP A 533 19.65 7.20 -40.28
N ARG A 534 18.52 7.60 -40.90
CA ARG A 534 18.37 8.96 -41.48
C ARG A 534 18.38 10.03 -40.41
N TRP A 535 17.97 9.75 -39.20
CA TRP A 535 18.03 10.74 -38.11
C TRP A 535 19.46 11.19 -37.86
N GLN A 536 20.42 10.25 -37.93
CA GLN A 536 21.84 10.60 -37.80
C GLN A 536 22.42 11.27 -39.08
N MET A 537 22.00 10.78 -40.25
CA MET A 537 22.60 11.30 -41.50
C MET A 537 22.04 12.65 -41.97
N ALA A 538 20.82 12.99 -41.57
CA ALA A 538 20.13 14.20 -42.01
C ALA A 538 20.17 15.34 -40.97
N GLN A 539 20.87 15.14 -39.85
CA GLN A 539 21.05 16.13 -38.80
C GLN A 539 22.53 16.53 -38.67
N ASP A 540 22.81 17.56 -37.86
CA ASP A 540 24.17 17.95 -37.50
C ASP A 540 24.94 16.79 -36.88
N ALA A 541 26.22 16.65 -37.18
CA ALA A 541 27.04 15.58 -36.63
C ALA A 541 27.18 15.57 -35.09
N ARG A 542 26.86 16.69 -34.45
CA ARG A 542 26.84 16.83 -32.99
C ARG A 542 25.49 16.42 -32.35
N ASP A 543 24.49 16.23 -33.18
CA ASP A 543 23.17 15.78 -32.70
C ASP A 543 23.23 14.34 -32.26
N GLN A 544 22.90 14.09 -31.01
CA GLN A 544 22.93 12.75 -30.39
C GLN A 544 21.55 12.15 -30.20
N SER A 545 20.51 12.69 -30.83
CA SER A 545 19.13 12.21 -30.64
C SER A 545 18.98 10.74 -31.03
N HIS A 546 19.61 10.32 -32.14
CA HIS A 546 19.58 8.93 -32.59
C HIS A 546 20.31 8.01 -31.61
N GLU A 547 21.53 8.37 -31.19
CA GLU A 547 22.33 7.60 -30.27
C GLU A 547 21.63 7.47 -28.90
N MET A 548 21.04 8.55 -28.40
CA MET A 548 20.32 8.57 -27.12
C MET A 548 19.08 7.67 -27.17
N PHE A 549 18.29 7.75 -28.22
CA PHE A 549 17.14 6.87 -28.44
C PHE A 549 17.55 5.39 -28.42
N TRP A 550 18.58 5.02 -29.21
CA TRP A 550 19.03 3.65 -29.30
C TRP A 550 19.64 3.13 -27.98
N ARG A 551 20.44 3.92 -27.30
CA ARG A 551 20.99 3.58 -25.97
C ARG A 551 19.86 3.32 -24.97
N GLN A 552 18.85 4.17 -24.93
CA GLN A 552 17.70 4.00 -24.01
C GLN A 552 16.89 2.75 -24.36
N LEU A 553 16.58 2.54 -25.63
CA LEU A 553 15.83 1.35 -26.08
C LEU A 553 16.60 0.06 -25.76
N LEU A 554 17.89 0.00 -26.08
CA LEU A 554 18.70 -1.19 -25.83
C LEU A 554 18.95 -1.45 -24.35
N ARG A 555 19.14 -0.41 -23.54
CA ARG A 555 19.19 -0.53 -22.09
C ARG A 555 17.86 -1.02 -21.50
N TRP A 556 16.73 -0.55 -22.04
CA TRP A 556 15.43 -1.03 -21.62
C TRP A 556 15.25 -2.52 -21.96
N VAL A 557 15.61 -2.93 -23.16
CA VAL A 557 15.53 -4.35 -23.59
C VAL A 557 16.43 -5.24 -22.72
N ALA A 558 17.65 -4.77 -22.39
CA ALA A 558 18.61 -5.51 -21.59
C ALA A 558 18.40 -5.45 -20.08
N GLY A 559 17.58 -4.50 -19.60
CA GLY A 559 17.59 -4.09 -18.18
C GLY A 559 16.81 -5.00 -17.21
N SER A 560 16.06 -5.99 -17.67
CA SER A 560 15.22 -6.85 -16.80
C SER A 560 15.72 -8.28 -16.65
N VAL A 561 16.93 -8.54 -17.09
CA VAL A 561 17.43 -9.89 -17.14
C VAL A 561 17.87 -10.36 -15.76
N GLU A 562 17.14 -11.32 -15.20
CA GLU A 562 17.50 -11.96 -13.95
C GLU A 562 18.74 -12.83 -14.10
N GLU A 563 19.56 -12.86 -13.05
CA GLU A 563 20.68 -13.78 -12.96
C GLU A 563 20.21 -15.18 -12.54
N ARG A 564 21.15 -16.15 -12.57
CA ARG A 564 20.88 -17.49 -12.03
C ARG A 564 20.62 -17.48 -10.53
N VAL A 565 21.14 -16.49 -9.83
CA VAL A 565 20.88 -16.25 -8.41
C VAL A 565 20.27 -14.88 -8.27
N THR A 566 19.13 -14.80 -7.64
CA THR A 566 18.44 -13.54 -7.32
C THR A 566 18.16 -13.50 -5.83
N LEU A 567 18.71 -12.53 -5.13
CA LEU A 567 18.48 -12.34 -3.70
C LEU A 567 17.47 -11.21 -3.48
N LEU A 568 16.44 -11.51 -2.71
CA LEU A 568 15.32 -10.62 -2.42
C LEU A 568 15.14 -10.47 -0.91
N THR A 569 14.55 -9.36 -0.52
CA THR A 569 14.00 -9.14 0.83
C THR A 569 12.53 -8.81 0.73
N SER A 570 11.75 -9.13 1.75
CA SER A 570 10.30 -8.85 1.77
C SER A 570 10.01 -7.34 1.78
N ARG A 571 10.93 -6.53 2.31
CA ARG A 571 10.84 -5.06 2.39
C ARG A 571 12.25 -4.45 2.24
N GLN A 572 12.31 -3.20 1.87
CA GLN A 572 13.57 -2.44 1.85
C GLN A 572 13.88 -1.78 3.21
N THR A 573 12.87 -1.57 4.04
CA THR A 573 13.03 -0.96 5.36
C THR A 573 12.34 -1.84 6.41
N TYR A 574 13.04 -2.08 7.51
CA TYR A 574 12.60 -2.86 8.66
C TYR A 574 12.70 -2.02 9.94
N GLU A 575 11.79 -2.23 10.86
CA GLU A 575 11.87 -1.61 12.17
C GLU A 575 12.64 -2.44 13.17
N GLY A 576 13.09 -1.81 14.26
CA GLY A 576 13.80 -2.51 15.33
C GLY A 576 13.01 -3.70 15.87
N GLY A 577 13.63 -4.88 15.90
CA GLY A 577 13.02 -6.13 16.33
C GLY A 577 12.26 -6.91 15.25
N GLU A 578 12.12 -6.38 14.05
CA GLU A 578 11.58 -7.15 12.92
C GLU A 578 12.63 -8.10 12.34
N GLU A 579 12.17 -9.28 11.93
CA GLU A 579 13.01 -10.23 11.19
C GLU A 579 13.06 -9.88 9.70
N VAL A 580 14.27 -9.84 9.17
CA VAL A 580 14.53 -9.73 7.74
C VAL A 580 14.44 -11.12 7.13
N LEU A 581 13.52 -11.33 6.22
CA LEU A 581 13.47 -12.54 5.41
C LEU A 581 14.34 -12.35 4.16
N LEU A 582 15.49 -13.03 4.13
CA LEU A 582 16.32 -13.15 2.94
C LEU A 582 15.83 -14.35 2.13
N ARG A 583 15.48 -14.11 0.87
CA ARG A 583 14.97 -15.11 -0.05
C ARG A 583 15.82 -15.14 -1.31
N ALA A 584 16.46 -16.27 -1.60
CA ALA A 584 17.26 -16.47 -2.81
C ALA A 584 16.53 -17.40 -3.79
N GLU A 585 16.33 -16.95 -5.01
CA GLU A 585 15.90 -17.77 -6.11
C GLU A 585 17.13 -18.23 -6.87
N VAL A 586 17.32 -19.54 -6.97
CA VAL A 586 18.51 -20.15 -7.58
C VAL A 586 18.10 -21.02 -8.76
N ARG A 587 18.82 -20.88 -9.87
CA ARG A 587 18.62 -21.61 -11.11
C ARG A 587 19.91 -22.27 -11.56
N ASP A 588 19.76 -23.42 -12.14
CA ASP A 588 20.85 -24.18 -12.77
C ASP A 588 21.39 -23.52 -14.05
N ARG A 589 22.29 -24.18 -14.76
CA ARG A 589 22.84 -23.69 -16.03
C ARG A 589 21.79 -23.54 -17.12
N ASN A 590 20.70 -24.28 -17.04
CA ASN A 590 19.56 -24.22 -17.97
C ASN A 590 18.45 -23.25 -17.52
N TYR A 591 18.69 -22.46 -16.47
CA TYR A 591 17.70 -21.57 -15.87
C TYR A 591 16.45 -22.28 -15.33
N LEU A 592 16.57 -23.57 -15.01
CA LEU A 592 15.58 -24.31 -14.25
C LEU A 592 15.83 -24.15 -12.74
N PRO A 593 14.79 -24.29 -11.89
CA PRO A 593 14.98 -24.22 -10.45
C PRO A 593 16.02 -25.22 -9.94
N ALA A 594 17.06 -24.76 -9.29
CA ALA A 594 18.14 -25.59 -8.73
C ALA A 594 17.77 -26.06 -7.33
N ALA A 595 17.23 -27.28 -7.19
CA ALA A 595 16.76 -27.82 -5.92
C ALA A 595 17.90 -28.32 -4.99
N GLY A 596 19.09 -28.58 -5.53
CA GLY A 596 20.24 -29.17 -4.82
C GLY A 596 21.35 -28.15 -4.51
N ALA A 597 21.11 -26.86 -4.65
CA ALA A 597 22.13 -25.85 -4.42
C ALA A 597 22.36 -25.60 -2.91
N VAL A 598 23.59 -25.28 -2.55
CA VAL A 598 23.97 -24.74 -1.24
C VAL A 598 24.04 -23.22 -1.39
N VAL A 599 23.26 -22.51 -0.59
CA VAL A 599 23.18 -21.05 -0.65
C VAL A 599 23.61 -20.43 0.67
N THR A 600 24.61 -19.55 0.59
CA THR A 600 25.10 -18.79 1.74
C THR A 600 24.95 -17.31 1.50
N ALA A 601 24.49 -16.53 2.49
CA ALA A 601 24.43 -15.08 2.43
C ALA A 601 25.39 -14.44 3.44
N HIS A 602 26.24 -13.54 2.96
CA HIS A 602 27.06 -12.68 3.79
C HIS A 602 26.38 -11.34 4.00
N VAL A 603 26.07 -11.02 5.25
CA VAL A 603 25.41 -9.77 5.62
C VAL A 603 26.42 -8.83 6.24
N LEU A 604 26.58 -7.66 5.62
CA LEU A 604 27.42 -6.56 6.08
C LEU A 604 26.53 -5.39 6.55
N GLY A 605 26.90 -4.75 7.66
CA GLY A 605 26.08 -3.68 8.22
C GLY A 605 26.86 -2.65 9.03
N PRO A 606 26.17 -1.68 9.62
CA PRO A 606 26.77 -0.57 10.35
C PRO A 606 27.54 -1.06 11.59
N GLY A 607 28.64 -0.35 11.90
CA GLY A 607 29.49 -0.65 13.06
C GLY A 607 30.24 -1.98 12.98
N GLY A 608 30.56 -2.46 11.76
CA GLY A 608 31.36 -3.66 11.52
C GLY A 608 30.58 -4.96 11.65
N VAL A 609 29.24 -4.91 11.55
CA VAL A 609 28.42 -6.14 11.48
C VAL A 609 28.81 -6.92 10.23
N SER A 610 29.25 -8.17 10.42
CA SER A 610 29.59 -9.12 9.37
C SER A 610 29.15 -10.52 9.83
N GLU A 611 28.16 -11.10 9.16
CA GLU A 611 27.57 -12.38 9.51
C GLU A 611 27.33 -13.23 8.27
N THR A 612 27.52 -14.53 8.38
CA THR A 612 27.24 -15.48 7.32
C THR A 612 26.06 -16.34 7.70
N LEU A 613 25.06 -16.38 6.84
CA LEU A 613 23.82 -17.13 7.00
C LEU A 613 23.75 -18.24 5.95
N GLU A 614 23.37 -19.43 6.34
CA GLU A 614 23.00 -20.50 5.42
C GLU A 614 21.48 -20.42 5.16
N LEU A 615 21.10 -20.37 3.88
CA LEU A 615 19.70 -20.32 3.48
C LEU A 615 19.16 -21.75 3.31
N ALA A 616 18.11 -22.08 4.02
CA ALA A 616 17.43 -23.37 3.93
C ALA A 616 16.44 -23.41 2.75
N PRO A 617 16.22 -24.57 2.11
CA PRO A 617 15.20 -24.69 1.05
C PRO A 617 13.82 -24.30 1.54
N ALA A 618 13.12 -23.45 0.81
CA ALA A 618 11.75 -23.04 1.09
C ALA A 618 10.77 -24.20 0.91
N ARG A 619 9.77 -24.29 1.77
CA ARG A 619 8.77 -25.39 1.71
C ARG A 619 7.85 -25.20 0.51
N GLY A 620 7.84 -26.22 -0.37
CA GLY A 620 6.91 -26.27 -1.52
C GLY A 620 7.36 -25.47 -2.74
N GLU A 621 8.54 -24.82 -2.71
CA GLU A 621 9.07 -24.04 -3.82
C GLU A 621 10.47 -24.54 -4.20
N SER A 622 10.59 -25.18 -5.36
CA SER A 622 11.87 -25.68 -5.85
C SER A 622 12.77 -24.53 -6.29
N GLY A 623 14.07 -24.61 -5.92
CA GLY A 623 15.06 -23.58 -6.27
C GLY A 623 14.96 -22.30 -5.47
N VAL A 624 14.13 -22.27 -4.42
CA VAL A 624 14.01 -21.14 -3.50
C VAL A 624 14.59 -21.48 -2.15
N TYR A 625 15.38 -20.56 -1.59
CA TYR A 625 16.09 -20.73 -0.33
C TYR A 625 15.84 -19.51 0.56
N GLU A 626 15.61 -19.72 1.85
CA GLU A 626 15.23 -18.68 2.78
C GLU A 626 16.05 -18.73 4.07
N ALA A 627 16.37 -17.56 4.61
CA ALA A 627 16.87 -17.38 5.96
C ALA A 627 16.16 -16.20 6.63
N ARG A 628 15.92 -16.31 7.93
CA ARG A 628 15.43 -15.22 8.76
C ARG A 628 16.55 -14.69 9.61
N TRP A 629 16.66 -13.40 9.67
CA TRP A 629 17.73 -12.73 10.39
C TRP A 629 17.24 -11.42 11.00
N SER A 630 17.74 -11.10 12.20
CA SER A 630 17.39 -9.84 12.86
C SER A 630 18.57 -8.89 12.82
N ALA A 631 18.36 -7.74 12.17
CA ALA A 631 19.39 -6.71 12.08
C ALA A 631 19.71 -6.15 13.49
N PRO A 632 20.96 -6.21 13.97
CA PRO A 632 21.28 -5.85 15.36
C PRO A 632 21.33 -4.33 15.61
N ARG A 633 21.55 -3.50 14.57
CA ARG A 633 21.74 -2.05 14.69
C ARG A 633 20.95 -1.28 13.63
N PRO A 634 20.49 -0.05 13.90
CA PRO A 634 19.91 0.79 12.88
C PRO A 634 20.96 1.19 11.82
N GLY A 635 20.54 1.29 10.56
CA GLY A 635 21.37 1.68 9.43
C GLY A 635 21.18 0.78 8.21
N ALA A 636 22.02 0.99 7.20
CA ALA A 636 21.97 0.30 5.93
C ALA A 636 22.74 -1.04 6.01
N TYR A 637 22.18 -2.06 5.37
CA TYR A 637 22.75 -3.41 5.27
C TYR A 637 22.88 -3.84 3.83
N LEU A 638 23.94 -4.59 3.55
CA LEU A 638 24.16 -5.28 2.29
C LEU A 638 24.21 -6.78 2.58
N ALA A 639 23.40 -7.57 1.91
CA ALA A 639 23.49 -9.02 1.91
C ALA A 639 23.93 -9.51 0.52
N GLU A 640 25.00 -10.34 0.45
CA GLU A 640 25.45 -11.02 -0.76
C GLU A 640 25.19 -12.52 -0.63
N ALA A 641 24.32 -13.07 -1.47
CA ALA A 641 24.11 -14.50 -1.56
C ALA A 641 25.01 -15.12 -2.64
N VAL A 642 25.61 -16.26 -2.31
CA VAL A 642 26.39 -17.10 -3.22
C VAL A 642 25.74 -18.48 -3.25
N ALA A 643 25.37 -18.95 -4.44
CA ALA A 643 24.81 -20.29 -4.64
C ALA A 643 25.81 -21.20 -5.35
N ARG A 644 25.93 -22.44 -4.86
CA ARG A 644 26.83 -23.47 -5.41
C ARG A 644 26.08 -24.77 -5.59
N GLU A 645 26.43 -25.50 -6.65
CA GLU A 645 26.00 -26.88 -6.86
C GLU A 645 27.24 -27.78 -7.00
N GLY A 646 27.50 -28.58 -5.97
CA GLY A 646 28.77 -29.27 -5.82
C GLY A 646 29.94 -28.29 -5.70
N MET A 647 30.91 -28.38 -6.64
CA MET A 647 32.06 -27.45 -6.68
C MET A 647 31.85 -26.22 -7.57
N ASP A 648 30.77 -26.19 -8.36
CA ASP A 648 30.50 -25.12 -9.31
C ASP A 648 29.69 -23.98 -8.64
N GLU A 649 30.16 -22.75 -8.79
CA GLU A 649 29.38 -21.56 -8.43
C GLU A 649 28.33 -21.32 -9.54
N LEU A 650 27.04 -21.39 -9.16
CA LEU A 650 25.94 -21.06 -10.06
C LEU A 650 25.83 -19.55 -10.28
N GLY A 651 26.14 -18.77 -9.26
CA GLY A 651 26.14 -17.33 -9.32
C GLY A 651 26.09 -16.69 -7.95
N ARG A 652 26.01 -15.36 -7.94
CA ARG A 652 25.89 -14.52 -6.74
C ARG A 652 24.98 -13.34 -7.00
N ASP A 653 24.33 -12.86 -5.96
CA ASP A 653 23.53 -11.66 -6.00
C ASP A 653 23.55 -10.90 -4.68
N THR A 654 23.33 -9.58 -4.75
CA THR A 654 23.30 -8.70 -3.59
C THR A 654 21.95 -8.04 -3.44
N VAL A 655 21.53 -7.82 -2.21
CA VAL A 655 20.37 -7.01 -1.87
C VAL A 655 20.74 -6.03 -0.76
N THR A 656 20.16 -4.85 -0.82
CA THR A 656 20.29 -3.84 0.20
C THR A 656 18.97 -3.64 0.93
N PHE A 657 19.05 -3.46 2.24
CA PHE A 657 17.91 -3.11 3.08
C PHE A 657 18.39 -2.24 4.24
N ARG A 658 17.45 -1.64 4.93
CA ARG A 658 17.75 -0.74 6.05
C ARG A 658 16.94 -1.11 7.27
N ARG A 659 17.58 -1.08 8.43
CA ARG A 659 16.88 -1.01 9.71
C ARG A 659 16.78 0.45 10.16
N VAL A 660 15.59 0.87 10.55
CA VAL A 660 15.31 2.16 11.17
C VAL A 660 14.69 1.93 12.54
N ASP A 661 15.04 2.76 13.50
CA ASP A 661 14.42 2.72 14.83
C ASP A 661 13.52 3.96 14.97
N GLY A 662 12.22 3.75 15.24
CA GLY A 662 11.27 4.83 15.53
C GLY A 662 10.70 5.64 14.35
N ALA A 663 10.98 5.25 13.10
CA ALA A 663 10.46 5.99 11.95
C ALA A 663 8.92 5.95 11.83
N ALA A 664 8.31 4.82 12.18
CA ALA A 664 6.85 4.65 12.07
C ALA A 664 6.04 5.58 12.99
N GLU A 665 6.62 5.96 14.13
CA GLU A 665 5.99 6.91 15.08
C GLU A 665 5.94 8.34 14.56
N SER A 666 6.86 8.71 13.66
CA SER A 666 6.95 10.07 13.11
C SER A 666 6.08 10.29 11.87
N PHE A 667 5.65 9.21 11.21
CA PHE A 667 4.91 9.29 9.93
C PHE A 667 3.40 9.48 10.08
N ARG A 668 2.77 9.14 11.22
CA ARG A 668 1.33 9.33 11.42
C ARG A 668 1.07 10.44 12.41
N THR A 669 0.69 11.59 11.90
CA THR A 669 0.30 12.74 12.71
C THR A 669 -1.18 12.72 13.10
N GLU A 670 -1.99 11.93 12.41
CA GLU A 670 -3.43 11.83 12.67
C GLU A 670 -3.75 10.82 13.76
N GLN A 671 -4.77 11.13 14.57
CA GLN A 671 -5.36 10.16 15.48
C GLN A 671 -6.04 9.04 14.67
N ASN A 672 -5.76 7.78 15.00
CA ASN A 672 -6.46 6.64 14.41
C ASN A 672 -7.81 6.39 15.10
N ARG A 673 -8.73 7.34 14.94
CA ARG A 673 -10.07 7.28 15.56
C ARG A 673 -10.84 6.03 15.18
N GLU A 674 -10.75 5.59 13.92
CA GLU A 674 -11.47 4.39 13.45
C GLU A 674 -11.04 3.14 14.22
N LEU A 675 -9.74 2.95 14.43
CA LEU A 675 -9.20 1.86 15.24
C LEU A 675 -9.73 1.90 16.67
N LEU A 676 -9.69 3.08 17.30
CA LEU A 676 -10.11 3.28 18.69
C LEU A 676 -11.61 3.08 18.87
N GLU A 677 -12.44 3.55 17.96
CA GLU A 677 -13.89 3.32 17.96
C GLU A 677 -14.21 1.84 17.74
N ARG A 678 -13.56 1.20 16.78
CA ARG A 678 -13.72 -0.23 16.51
C ARG A 678 -13.34 -1.08 17.72
N LEU A 679 -12.19 -0.81 18.35
CA LEU A 679 -11.74 -1.50 19.56
C LEU A 679 -12.77 -1.35 20.71
N ALA A 680 -13.19 -0.13 20.97
CA ALA A 680 -14.15 0.18 22.01
C ALA A 680 -15.50 -0.53 21.79
N VAL A 681 -16.09 -0.40 20.59
CA VAL A 681 -17.38 -1.04 20.25
C VAL A 681 -17.28 -2.56 20.31
N GLN A 682 -16.21 -3.15 19.78
CA GLN A 682 -16.06 -4.61 19.74
C GLN A 682 -15.83 -5.25 21.10
N THR A 683 -15.34 -4.50 22.08
CA THR A 683 -15.14 -4.97 23.46
C THR A 683 -16.26 -4.59 24.41
N GLY A 684 -17.27 -3.83 23.95
CA GLY A 684 -18.39 -3.37 24.77
C GLY A 684 -18.09 -2.10 25.58
N GLY A 685 -16.98 -1.42 25.29
CA GLY A 685 -16.64 -0.11 25.85
C GLY A 685 -17.12 1.07 24.99
N ARG A 686 -16.46 2.20 25.12
CA ARG A 686 -16.81 3.42 24.38
C ARG A 686 -15.56 4.26 24.06
N TYR A 687 -15.58 4.90 22.89
CA TYR A 687 -14.61 5.94 22.53
C TYR A 687 -14.98 7.28 23.22
N TRP A 688 -13.95 8.00 23.69
CA TRP A 688 -14.06 9.27 24.40
C TRP A 688 -13.11 10.30 23.81
N ARG A 689 -13.56 11.55 23.74
CA ARG A 689 -12.66 12.68 23.54
C ARG A 689 -12.09 13.12 24.88
N PRO A 690 -10.89 13.67 24.95
CA PRO A 690 -10.28 14.15 26.20
C PRO A 690 -11.17 15.13 26.98
N THR A 691 -11.99 15.91 26.29
CA THR A 691 -12.94 16.88 26.87
C THR A 691 -14.14 16.21 27.57
N ASP A 692 -14.50 14.99 27.19
CA ASP A 692 -15.77 14.36 27.60
C ASP A 692 -15.60 13.23 28.64
N VAL A 693 -14.38 13.05 29.16
CA VAL A 693 -13.99 11.89 30.01
C VAL A 693 -14.70 11.89 31.40
N ARG A 694 -15.31 13.01 31.81
CA ARG A 694 -16.00 13.11 33.12
C ARG A 694 -17.09 12.06 33.36
N GLY A 695 -17.61 11.43 32.32
CA GLY A 695 -18.62 10.36 32.40
C GLY A 695 -18.06 8.94 32.48
N ILE A 696 -16.76 8.74 32.30
CA ILE A 696 -16.16 7.41 32.11
C ILE A 696 -16.33 6.49 33.34
N ALA A 697 -16.23 7.02 34.55
CA ALA A 697 -16.39 6.27 35.78
C ALA A 697 -17.82 5.69 35.94
N LYS A 698 -18.84 6.45 35.52
CA LYS A 698 -20.22 5.99 35.51
C LYS A 698 -20.48 4.94 34.44
N GLU A 699 -19.81 5.02 33.30
CA GLU A 699 -19.93 4.03 32.21
C GLU A 699 -19.23 2.72 32.59
N ILE A 700 -18.10 2.78 33.27
CA ILE A 700 -17.37 1.62 33.78
C ILE A 700 -18.21 0.85 34.80
N GLU A 701 -19.01 1.52 35.66
CA GLU A 701 -19.91 0.88 36.61
C GLU A 701 -20.90 -0.08 35.92
N LEU A 702 -21.28 0.20 34.68
CA LEU A 702 -22.21 -0.59 33.87
C LEU A 702 -21.53 -1.73 33.11
N SER A 703 -20.32 -2.12 33.46
CA SER A 703 -19.60 -3.24 32.87
C SER A 703 -20.15 -4.58 33.40
N GLU A 704 -20.11 -5.59 32.56
CA GLU A 704 -20.44 -6.98 32.89
C GLU A 704 -19.21 -7.83 33.24
N ALA A 705 -18.02 -7.23 33.21
CA ALA A 705 -16.75 -7.89 33.55
C ALA A 705 -16.56 -8.01 35.07
N GLY A 706 -15.77 -8.99 35.49
CA GLY A 706 -15.39 -9.16 36.90
C GLY A 706 -16.57 -9.51 37.84
N ILE A 707 -16.57 -8.93 39.04
CA ILE A 707 -17.59 -9.19 40.08
C ILE A 707 -18.73 -8.20 39.94
N THR A 708 -19.92 -8.70 39.55
CA THR A 708 -21.08 -7.87 39.28
C THR A 708 -22.23 -8.12 40.24
N VAL A 709 -23.09 -7.10 40.42
CA VAL A 709 -24.35 -7.17 41.15
C VAL A 709 -25.46 -6.67 40.24
N ARG A 710 -26.61 -7.33 40.31
CA ARG A 710 -27.81 -6.89 39.58
C ARG A 710 -28.59 -5.89 40.43
N GLU A 711 -28.70 -4.65 39.96
CA GLU A 711 -29.49 -3.61 40.58
C GLU A 711 -30.78 -3.35 39.81
N THR A 712 -31.86 -3.06 40.56
CA THR A 712 -33.13 -2.65 39.97
C THR A 712 -33.33 -1.16 40.17
N ARG A 713 -33.40 -0.39 39.07
CA ARG A 713 -33.55 1.05 39.06
C ARG A 713 -34.97 1.45 38.67
N PRO A 714 -35.77 2.08 39.53
CA PRO A 714 -37.15 2.40 39.22
C PRO A 714 -37.27 3.48 38.15
N VAL A 715 -38.18 3.30 37.18
CA VAL A 715 -38.52 4.31 36.14
C VAL A 715 -39.95 4.80 36.26
N TRP A 716 -40.76 4.17 37.11
CA TRP A 716 -42.15 4.55 37.31
C TRP A 716 -42.29 6.00 37.88
N ASN A 717 -41.29 6.49 38.58
CA ASN A 717 -41.21 7.85 39.19
C ASN A 717 -40.48 8.86 38.30
N ALA A 718 -40.26 8.55 37.02
CA ALA A 718 -39.58 9.46 36.10
C ALA A 718 -40.49 10.68 35.80
N PRO A 719 -39.93 11.92 35.76
CA PRO A 719 -40.66 13.13 35.40
C PRO A 719 -41.41 13.03 34.07
N ALA A 720 -40.89 12.27 33.10
CA ALA A 720 -41.55 12.02 31.84
C ALA A 720 -42.87 11.29 31.97
N ALA A 721 -42.98 10.30 32.92
CA ALA A 721 -44.20 9.60 33.17
C ALA A 721 -45.32 10.51 33.76
N PHE A 722 -44.92 11.42 34.65
CA PHE A 722 -45.84 12.41 35.22
C PHE A 722 -46.31 13.42 34.16
N LEU A 723 -45.38 13.94 33.35
CA LEU A 723 -45.69 14.87 32.26
C LEU A 723 -46.61 14.24 31.21
N LEU A 724 -46.38 12.97 30.88
CA LEU A 724 -47.24 12.22 29.97
C LEU A 724 -48.67 12.07 30.56
N LEU A 725 -48.78 11.73 31.84
CA LEU A 725 -50.06 11.58 32.52
C LEU A 725 -50.81 12.93 32.56
N ALA A 726 -50.13 14.00 32.95
CA ALA A 726 -50.67 15.34 32.99
C ALA A 726 -51.11 15.81 31.59
N GLY A 727 -50.28 15.55 30.57
CA GLY A 727 -50.60 15.90 29.17
C GLY A 727 -51.83 15.16 28.64
N LEU A 728 -51.93 13.85 28.90
CA LEU A 728 -53.10 13.07 28.54
C LEU A 728 -54.37 13.55 29.24
N LYS A 729 -54.26 13.89 30.54
CA LYS A 729 -55.41 14.42 31.30
C LYS A 729 -55.83 15.80 30.87
N ALA A 730 -54.89 16.68 30.56
CA ALA A 730 -55.15 17.98 29.98
C ALA A 730 -55.82 17.88 28.60
N ALA A 731 -55.34 16.98 27.76
CA ALA A 731 -55.93 16.72 26.43
C ALA A 731 -57.36 16.20 26.56
N GLU A 732 -57.63 15.26 27.48
CA GLU A 732 -58.99 14.78 27.77
C GLU A 732 -59.89 15.94 28.22
N TRP A 733 -59.41 16.77 29.16
CA TRP A 733 -60.19 17.88 29.66
C TRP A 733 -60.52 18.93 28.59
N ILE A 734 -59.53 19.30 27.71
CA ILE A 734 -59.71 20.21 26.59
C ILE A 734 -60.76 19.65 25.60
N VAL A 735 -60.64 18.39 25.26
CA VAL A 735 -61.59 17.73 24.32
C VAL A 735 -62.98 17.68 24.90
N ARG A 736 -63.16 17.35 26.20
CA ARG A 736 -64.46 17.38 26.87
C ARG A 736 -65.07 18.77 26.88
N ARG A 737 -64.27 19.78 27.23
CA ARG A 737 -64.73 21.20 27.23
C ARG A 737 -65.15 21.68 25.83
N ARG A 738 -64.37 21.36 24.81
CA ARG A 738 -64.64 21.75 23.41
C ARG A 738 -65.92 21.08 22.84
N TRP A 739 -66.27 19.92 23.30
CA TRP A 739 -67.40 19.17 22.83
C TRP A 739 -68.65 19.25 23.75
N GLY A 740 -68.60 20.04 24.82
CA GLY A 740 -69.68 20.21 25.75
C GLY A 740 -70.06 18.92 26.49
N ALA A 741 -69.11 18.04 26.71
CA ALA A 741 -69.27 16.75 27.34
C ALA A 741 -68.77 16.71 28.82
N ILE A 742 -68.92 17.85 29.53
CA ILE A 742 -68.54 18.00 30.94
C ILE A 742 -69.69 17.47 31.79
#